data_11a7a1d3c159c986e346f1e07b85af63
#
_entry.id   11a7a1d3c159c986e346f1e07b85af63
#
_cell.length_a   1.000
_cell.length_b   1.000
_cell.length_c   1.000
_cell.angle_alpha   90.00
_cell.angle_beta   90.00
_cell.angle_gamma   90.00
#
_symmetry.space_group_name_H-M   'P 1'
#
loop_
_entity.id
_entity.type
_entity.pdbx_description
1 polymer ?
#
loop_
_entity_poly.entity_id
_entity_poly.type
_entity_poly.pdbx_seq_one_letter_code
_entity_poly.pdbx_strand_id
1 'polypeptide(L)'
;MEAVSREEKLNPLRDANLCSRLFFWWLNPIFIIGHKRKLEEDDMYKVLPEDSSEKLGEELQWYWDKEVQKAKKRGKMPHLTKAIILCYWKSYLVFGIFTMIEETLKTIQPIFLGKIINYFENYDPSDEGLNFAYCYAAALSVCTLILAIMHHLYFYHVQRAGMKLRVAMCHMIYRKALRLSNVAMAKTTTGQIVNLLSNDVNKFDQVTIFLHFLWAGPIQAVAVTVLLWMEIGPSCLAGMAVLIILLPVQTCIGRLFSSLRSKTAALTDVRIRTMNEVISGMKIIKMYAWEKSFAELVNGLRRKEIAMIMKSSYLRGLNLASFFVASKITVFMTFMAYVLLGNVISASRVFVAVSLYGAVRLTVTLFFPAAVERVSEAVVSIRRIKNFLILDEVSHFKPQLHDNNENVILHVQDLTCYWDKNLESPALRQISFTVRRGELLAVIGPVGAGKSSLLSAVLGELPKDKGLINVTGRIAYVSQQPWVFSGTVRSNILFDKEYEKEKYEKVLKVCALKKDLELLANGDLTVIGDRGATLSGGQKARVNLARAVYQDADIYLLDDPLSAVDAEVGRHLFEKCICQALHQKISVLVTHQLQYLRAANQILILKDGKMVGKGTYSEFLRSGIDFASLLKKDEEVEQQSVPGTPNLKSARSRTFSESSVWSQDSSVHSQKDGAVEQQPAENALAAVPEESRSDGKITFKIYRKYFTAGANYFVIFILIVFNILAQVAYVLQDWWLSYWAYHQEKLNVTTNGNNGANETEHLDLNFYLGIYAGLTVATILFGIIRSLLVFQVLVNSGQTLHNKMFQSILRAPVLFFDRNPIGRILNRFSKDIGHLDDLLPLTFLDFVQLD
;
A
#
# COMPACT_ATOMS: atom_id res chain seq x y z
N MET A 1 13.47 -22.63 -18.91
CA MET A 1 12.02 -22.91 -18.86
C MET A 1 11.50 -22.49 -20.21
N GLU A 2 11.08 -23.43 -21.04
CA GLU A 2 10.16 -23.13 -22.12
C GLU A 2 8.99 -22.40 -21.47
N ALA A 3 8.72 -21.21 -21.91
CA ALA A 3 7.48 -20.53 -21.61
C ALA A 3 6.39 -21.44 -22.19
N VAL A 4 5.84 -22.34 -21.37
CA VAL A 4 4.57 -22.97 -21.67
C VAL A 4 3.67 -21.77 -21.98
N SER A 5 3.29 -21.64 -23.24
CA SER A 5 2.35 -20.61 -23.66
C SER A 5 1.06 -20.91 -22.90
N ARG A 6 0.92 -20.23 -21.74
CA ARG A 6 -0.31 -20.32 -20.94
C ARG A 6 -1.42 -19.84 -21.85
N GLU A 7 -2.40 -20.67 -22.13
CA GLU A 7 -3.62 -20.23 -22.81
C GLU A 7 -4.26 -19.17 -21.95
N GLU A 8 -4.02 -17.91 -22.28
CA GLU A 8 -4.59 -16.76 -21.60
C GLU A 8 -6.10 -16.74 -21.78
N LYS A 9 -6.84 -17.02 -20.71
CA LYS A 9 -8.31 -17.02 -20.73
C LYS A 9 -8.83 -15.61 -21.03
N LEU A 10 -9.54 -15.44 -22.13
CA LEU A 10 -10.16 -14.17 -22.50
C LEU A 10 -11.20 -13.74 -21.47
N ASN A 11 -11.30 -12.43 -21.23
CA ASN A 11 -12.27 -11.89 -20.27
C ASN A 11 -13.70 -12.00 -20.83
N PRO A 12 -14.62 -12.73 -20.15
CA PRO A 12 -16.00 -12.92 -20.60
C PRO A 12 -16.80 -11.62 -20.73
N LEU A 13 -16.37 -10.54 -20.06
CA LEU A 13 -17.03 -9.23 -20.16
C LEU A 13 -16.95 -8.64 -21.57
N ARG A 14 -15.96 -9.03 -22.38
CA ARG A 14 -15.80 -8.55 -23.74
C ARG A 14 -17.02 -8.90 -24.61
N ASP A 15 -17.50 -10.13 -24.51
CA ASP A 15 -18.56 -10.69 -25.36
C ASP A 15 -19.91 -10.79 -24.62
N ALA A 16 -20.00 -10.23 -23.41
CA ALA A 16 -21.18 -10.29 -22.58
C ALA A 16 -22.33 -9.44 -23.13
N ASN A 17 -23.54 -10.05 -23.22
CA ASN A 17 -24.77 -9.38 -23.56
C ASN A 17 -25.20 -8.37 -22.49
N LEU A 18 -26.10 -7.42 -22.84
CA LEU A 18 -26.58 -6.39 -21.91
C LEU A 18 -27.10 -6.97 -20.58
N CYS A 19 -27.92 -8.03 -20.63
CA CYS A 19 -28.42 -8.71 -19.44
C CYS A 19 -27.30 -9.31 -18.59
N SER A 20 -26.30 -9.93 -19.21
CA SER A 20 -25.15 -10.50 -18.51
C SER A 20 -24.30 -9.41 -17.82
N ARG A 21 -24.19 -8.23 -18.44
CA ARG A 21 -23.52 -7.06 -17.83
C ARG A 21 -24.34 -6.47 -16.70
N LEU A 22 -25.66 -6.40 -16.83
CA LEU A 22 -26.56 -5.84 -15.83
C LEU A 22 -26.61 -6.67 -14.54
N PHE A 23 -26.66 -8.01 -14.69
CA PHE A 23 -26.77 -8.97 -13.58
C PHE A 23 -25.46 -9.65 -13.22
N PHE A 24 -24.33 -9.23 -13.82
CA PHE A 24 -22.99 -9.77 -13.57
C PHE A 24 -22.84 -11.28 -13.84
N TRP A 25 -23.66 -11.89 -14.70
CA TRP A 25 -23.59 -13.32 -15.01
C TRP A 25 -22.28 -13.75 -15.64
N TRP A 26 -21.55 -12.84 -16.27
CA TRP A 26 -20.21 -13.09 -16.81
C TRP A 26 -19.19 -13.51 -15.75
N LEU A 27 -19.45 -13.26 -14.44
CA LEU A 27 -18.61 -13.70 -13.32
C LEU A 27 -18.88 -15.13 -12.85
N ASN A 28 -20.03 -15.75 -13.24
CA ASN A 28 -20.40 -17.08 -12.76
C ASN A 28 -19.33 -18.14 -12.96
N PRO A 29 -18.59 -18.21 -14.10
CA PRO A 29 -17.55 -19.23 -14.27
C PRO A 29 -16.47 -19.16 -13.19
N ILE A 30 -16.02 -17.96 -12.80
CA ILE A 30 -15.01 -17.79 -11.77
C ILE A 30 -15.56 -18.12 -10.37
N PHE A 31 -16.83 -17.80 -10.10
CA PHE A 31 -17.49 -18.17 -8.85
C PHE A 31 -17.68 -19.69 -8.71
N ILE A 32 -18.01 -20.39 -9.79
CA ILE A 32 -18.10 -21.87 -9.80
C ILE A 32 -16.75 -22.50 -9.50
N ILE A 33 -15.67 -21.99 -10.09
CA ILE A 33 -14.31 -22.47 -9.82
C ILE A 33 -13.94 -22.18 -8.37
N GLY A 34 -14.14 -20.95 -7.89
CA GLY A 34 -13.84 -20.55 -6.51
C GLY A 34 -14.66 -21.26 -5.44
N HIS A 35 -15.86 -21.78 -5.80
CA HIS A 35 -16.65 -22.63 -4.91
C HIS A 35 -16.07 -24.05 -4.79
N LYS A 36 -15.54 -24.58 -5.90
CA LYS A 36 -14.98 -25.94 -5.94
C LYS A 36 -13.58 -26.04 -5.37
N ARG A 37 -12.73 -25.05 -5.67
CA ARG A 37 -11.34 -24.97 -5.22
C ARG A 37 -10.88 -23.54 -5.06
N LYS A 38 -9.72 -23.32 -4.44
CA LYS A 38 -9.09 -21.99 -4.40
C LYS A 38 -8.81 -21.49 -5.80
N LEU A 39 -9.01 -20.19 -6.01
CA LEU A 39 -8.59 -19.52 -7.23
C LEU A 39 -7.08 -19.39 -7.25
N GLU A 40 -6.48 -19.82 -8.33
CA GLU A 40 -5.06 -19.66 -8.63
C GLU A 40 -4.85 -18.54 -9.63
N GLU A 41 -3.59 -18.13 -9.84
CA GLU A 41 -3.25 -17.07 -10.79
C GLU A 41 -3.72 -17.40 -12.22
N ASP A 42 -3.65 -18.67 -12.59
CA ASP A 42 -4.05 -19.20 -13.91
C ASP A 42 -5.58 -19.17 -14.15
N ASP A 43 -6.38 -18.92 -13.10
CA ASP A 43 -7.83 -18.77 -13.23
C ASP A 43 -8.26 -17.36 -13.58
N MET A 44 -7.35 -16.38 -13.48
CA MET A 44 -7.63 -14.98 -13.76
C MET A 44 -7.75 -14.75 -15.26
N TYR A 45 -8.67 -13.86 -15.63
CA TYR A 45 -8.88 -13.46 -17.01
C TYR A 45 -7.85 -12.43 -17.47
N LYS A 46 -7.58 -12.42 -18.77
CA LYS A 46 -6.78 -11.37 -19.41
C LYS A 46 -7.39 -9.99 -19.18
N VAL A 47 -6.55 -9.00 -18.96
CA VAL A 47 -6.97 -7.60 -18.77
C VAL A 47 -7.66 -7.10 -20.06
N LEU A 48 -8.76 -6.36 -19.91
CA LEU A 48 -9.41 -5.73 -21.04
C LEU A 48 -8.48 -4.67 -21.68
N PRO A 49 -8.51 -4.50 -23.02
CA PRO A 49 -7.70 -3.47 -23.68
C PRO A 49 -7.95 -2.04 -23.18
N GLU A 50 -9.16 -1.79 -22.66
CA GLU A 50 -9.54 -0.49 -22.05
C GLU A 50 -8.94 -0.25 -20.67
N ASP A 51 -8.56 -1.32 -19.97
CA ASP A 51 -8.01 -1.29 -18.62
C ASP A 51 -6.50 -1.53 -18.63
N SER A 52 -5.86 -1.58 -19.80
CA SER A 52 -4.42 -1.73 -19.96
C SER A 52 -3.67 -0.58 -19.28
N SER A 53 -2.66 -0.91 -18.48
CA SER A 53 -1.85 0.07 -17.74
C SER A 53 -1.12 1.04 -18.67
N GLU A 54 -0.66 0.56 -19.81
CA GLU A 54 0.02 1.37 -20.83
C GLU A 54 -0.92 2.46 -21.37
N LYS A 55 -2.09 2.06 -21.88
CA LYS A 55 -3.07 2.99 -22.43
C LYS A 55 -3.54 4.03 -21.42
N LEU A 56 -3.93 3.58 -20.23
CA LEU A 56 -4.40 4.47 -19.16
C LEU A 56 -3.28 5.41 -18.68
N GLY A 57 -2.06 4.90 -18.56
CA GLY A 57 -0.91 5.67 -18.11
C GLY A 57 -0.48 6.70 -19.14
N GLU A 58 -0.46 6.36 -20.43
CA GLU A 58 -0.11 7.30 -21.51
C GLU A 58 -1.14 8.41 -21.68
N GLU A 59 -2.44 8.09 -21.56
CA GLU A 59 -3.51 9.08 -21.59
C GLU A 59 -3.36 10.11 -20.48
N LEU A 60 -3.18 9.67 -19.23
CA LEU A 60 -2.98 10.56 -18.09
C LEU A 60 -1.65 11.34 -18.20
N GLN A 61 -0.58 10.70 -18.68
CA GLN A 61 0.71 11.34 -18.90
C GLN A 61 0.60 12.49 -19.92
N TRP A 62 -0.15 12.31 -20.99
CA TRP A 62 -0.40 13.37 -21.97
C TRP A 62 -1.05 14.61 -21.36
N TYR A 63 -2.09 14.42 -20.50
CA TYR A 63 -2.73 15.53 -19.79
C TYR A 63 -1.76 16.21 -18.81
N TRP A 64 -0.93 15.41 -18.13
CA TRP A 64 0.08 15.93 -17.22
C TRP A 64 1.14 16.75 -17.95
N ASP A 65 1.69 16.27 -19.03
CA ASP A 65 2.71 16.96 -19.82
C ASP A 65 2.17 18.28 -20.39
N LYS A 66 0.93 18.28 -20.84
CA LYS A 66 0.22 19.49 -21.29
C LYS A 66 0.07 20.52 -20.16
N GLU A 67 -0.24 20.08 -18.95
CA GLU A 67 -0.34 20.99 -17.79
C GLU A 67 1.05 21.50 -17.36
N VAL A 68 2.09 20.67 -17.40
CA VAL A 68 3.48 21.06 -17.12
C VAL A 68 3.94 22.12 -18.13
N GLN A 69 3.67 21.94 -19.41
CA GLN A 69 4.01 22.91 -20.45
C GLN A 69 3.28 24.26 -20.25
N LYS A 70 1.99 24.21 -19.92
CA LYS A 70 1.21 25.42 -19.60
C LYS A 70 1.72 26.14 -18.36
N ALA A 71 2.07 25.38 -17.33
CA ALA A 71 2.62 25.92 -16.09
C ALA A 71 3.97 26.58 -16.33
N LYS A 72 4.84 25.95 -17.14
CA LYS A 72 6.16 26.50 -17.54
C LYS A 72 6.00 27.82 -18.30
N LYS A 73 5.06 27.91 -19.27
CA LYS A 73 4.76 29.15 -20.00
C LYS A 73 4.24 30.28 -19.10
N ARG A 74 3.57 29.96 -17.99
CA ARG A 74 2.98 30.93 -17.06
C ARG A 74 3.85 31.21 -15.84
N GLY A 75 5.00 30.59 -15.69
CA GLY A 75 5.87 30.70 -14.53
C GLY A 75 5.22 30.19 -13.22
N LYS A 76 4.25 29.23 -13.31
CA LYS A 76 3.51 28.69 -12.16
C LYS A 76 3.82 27.19 -11.98
N MET A 77 3.59 26.69 -10.76
CA MET A 77 3.72 25.27 -10.50
C MET A 77 2.57 24.47 -11.15
N PRO A 78 2.84 23.30 -11.77
CA PRO A 78 1.80 22.48 -12.37
C PRO A 78 0.89 21.85 -11.31
N HIS A 79 -0.39 21.64 -11.67
CA HIS A 79 -1.41 21.05 -10.81
C HIS A 79 -1.84 19.67 -11.32
N LEU A 80 -1.42 18.60 -10.62
CA LEU A 80 -1.78 17.22 -10.98
C LEU A 80 -3.29 16.97 -10.90
N THR A 81 -3.96 17.56 -9.91
CA THR A 81 -5.43 17.48 -9.76
C THR A 81 -6.15 17.91 -11.03
N LYS A 82 -5.67 18.96 -11.69
CA LYS A 82 -6.28 19.47 -12.93
C LYS A 82 -6.09 18.50 -14.10
N ALA A 83 -4.94 17.86 -14.21
CA ALA A 83 -4.71 16.82 -15.21
C ALA A 83 -5.65 15.62 -15.01
N ILE A 84 -5.84 15.18 -13.75
CA ILE A 84 -6.77 14.10 -13.39
C ILE A 84 -8.20 14.47 -13.76
N ILE A 85 -8.66 15.66 -13.38
CA ILE A 85 -10.02 16.12 -13.69
C ILE A 85 -10.23 16.17 -15.20
N LEU A 86 -9.31 16.75 -15.97
CA LEU A 86 -9.45 16.86 -17.42
C LEU A 86 -9.47 15.50 -18.13
N CYS A 87 -8.76 14.49 -17.57
CA CYS A 87 -8.74 13.14 -18.11
C CYS A 87 -10.07 12.39 -17.88
N TYR A 88 -10.62 12.47 -16.66
CA TYR A 88 -11.72 11.57 -16.25
C TYR A 88 -13.09 12.24 -16.10
N TRP A 89 -13.21 13.58 -16.19
CA TRP A 89 -14.46 14.31 -15.88
C TRP A 89 -15.69 13.85 -16.68
N LYS A 90 -15.51 13.52 -17.99
CA LYS A 90 -16.65 13.12 -18.85
C LYS A 90 -17.28 11.80 -18.37
N SER A 91 -16.45 10.78 -18.17
CA SER A 91 -16.93 9.47 -17.68
C SER A 91 -17.51 9.59 -16.28
N TYR A 92 -16.87 10.40 -15.42
CA TYR A 92 -17.28 10.55 -14.03
C TYR A 92 -18.60 11.33 -13.90
N LEU A 93 -18.86 12.31 -14.77
CA LEU A 93 -20.13 13.06 -14.81
C LEU A 93 -21.33 12.14 -15.08
N VAL A 94 -21.17 11.15 -15.98
CA VAL A 94 -22.23 10.18 -16.27
C VAL A 94 -22.62 9.39 -15.00
N PHE A 95 -21.64 9.01 -14.18
CA PHE A 95 -21.93 8.33 -12.93
C PHE A 95 -22.65 9.23 -11.92
N GLY A 96 -22.40 10.54 -11.97
CA GLY A 96 -23.14 11.52 -11.19
C GLY A 96 -24.64 11.56 -11.52
N ILE A 97 -25.01 11.37 -12.80
CA ILE A 97 -26.41 11.26 -13.22
C ILE A 97 -27.05 10.02 -12.58
N PHE A 98 -26.35 8.87 -12.55
CA PHE A 98 -26.86 7.66 -11.90
C PHE A 98 -27.08 7.88 -10.40
N THR A 99 -26.18 8.58 -9.72
CA THR A 99 -26.35 8.95 -8.31
C THR A 99 -27.58 9.82 -8.11
N MET A 100 -27.82 10.81 -8.96
CA MET A 100 -29.01 11.65 -8.89
C MET A 100 -30.30 10.87 -9.05
N ILE A 101 -30.37 9.95 -10.02
CA ILE A 101 -31.53 9.08 -10.22
C ILE A 101 -31.74 8.20 -8.98
N GLU A 102 -30.68 7.61 -8.44
CA GLU A 102 -30.75 6.76 -7.25
C GLU A 102 -31.29 7.53 -6.04
N GLU A 103 -30.72 8.70 -5.73
CA GLU A 103 -31.16 9.51 -4.59
C GLU A 103 -32.58 10.08 -4.78
N THR A 104 -32.97 10.41 -6.01
CA THR A 104 -34.35 10.81 -6.33
C THR A 104 -35.33 9.67 -6.08
N LEU A 105 -35.02 8.46 -6.54
CA LEU A 105 -35.87 7.27 -6.30
C LEU A 105 -36.00 6.96 -4.80
N LYS A 106 -34.90 7.02 -4.04
CA LYS A 106 -34.95 6.86 -2.56
C LYS A 106 -35.85 7.89 -1.88
N THR A 107 -35.93 9.09 -2.43
CA THR A 107 -36.74 10.20 -1.88
C THR A 107 -38.23 10.05 -2.26
N ILE A 108 -38.55 9.49 -3.42
CA ILE A 108 -39.93 9.32 -3.90
C ILE A 108 -40.60 8.08 -3.29
N GLN A 109 -39.89 7.00 -3.04
CA GLN A 109 -40.44 5.76 -2.48
C GLN A 109 -41.29 5.96 -1.22
N PRO A 110 -40.86 6.74 -0.18
CA PRO A 110 -41.66 7.01 0.99
C PRO A 110 -42.99 7.67 0.71
N ILE A 111 -43.08 8.49 -0.35
CA ILE A 111 -44.31 9.17 -0.73
C ILE A 111 -45.35 8.16 -1.26
N PHE A 112 -44.92 7.21 -2.12
CA PHE A 112 -45.78 6.16 -2.60
C PHE A 112 -46.25 5.26 -1.45
N LEU A 113 -45.35 4.92 -0.52
CA LEU A 113 -45.70 4.17 0.69
C LEU A 113 -46.75 4.90 1.51
N GLY A 114 -46.58 6.19 1.72
CA GLY A 114 -47.54 7.02 2.45
C GLY A 114 -48.93 7.04 1.80
N LYS A 115 -48.99 7.15 0.46
CA LYS A 115 -50.28 7.10 -0.28
C LYS A 115 -50.99 5.75 -0.14
N ILE A 116 -50.22 4.64 -0.12
CA ILE A 116 -50.79 3.31 0.11
C ILE A 116 -51.35 3.20 1.53
N ILE A 117 -50.59 3.63 2.54
CA ILE A 117 -51.02 3.59 3.93
C ILE A 117 -52.25 4.46 4.13
N ASN A 118 -52.26 5.68 3.59
CA ASN A 118 -53.42 6.58 3.69
C ASN A 118 -54.68 6.00 3.05
N TYR A 119 -54.58 5.19 1.98
CA TYR A 119 -55.71 4.46 1.39
C TYR A 119 -56.27 3.42 2.38
N PHE A 120 -55.43 2.68 3.10
CA PHE A 120 -55.87 1.71 4.09
C PHE A 120 -56.39 2.37 5.38
N GLU A 121 -55.87 3.54 5.76
CA GLU A 121 -56.36 4.32 6.91
C GLU A 121 -57.81 4.82 6.65
N ASN A 122 -58.09 5.31 5.43
CA ASN A 122 -59.37 5.89 5.04
C ASN A 122 -60.16 4.95 4.09
N TYR A 123 -60.09 3.65 4.35
CA TYR A 123 -60.73 2.63 3.50
C TYR A 123 -62.26 2.77 3.48
N ASP A 124 -62.83 3.16 2.33
CA ASP A 124 -64.25 3.17 2.04
C ASP A 124 -64.57 2.08 1.03
N PRO A 125 -65.45 1.05 1.35
CA PRO A 125 -65.78 -0.03 0.45
C PRO A 125 -66.45 0.42 -0.86
N SER A 126 -66.93 1.65 -0.95
CA SER A 126 -67.62 2.23 -2.13
C SER A 126 -66.70 3.00 -3.05
N ASP A 127 -65.41 3.18 -2.72
CA ASP A 127 -64.51 4.08 -3.44
C ASP A 127 -63.77 3.32 -4.58
N GLU A 128 -63.65 3.99 -5.75
CA GLU A 128 -62.81 3.56 -6.89
C GLU A 128 -61.27 3.68 -6.59
N GLY A 129 -60.89 4.03 -5.38
CA GLY A 129 -59.51 4.26 -4.95
C GLY A 129 -58.62 2.99 -4.97
N LEU A 130 -59.19 1.81 -5.04
CA LEU A 130 -58.45 0.54 -5.10
C LEU A 130 -57.46 0.49 -6.27
N ASN A 131 -57.87 0.98 -7.44
CA ASN A 131 -57.03 1.02 -8.62
C ASN A 131 -55.81 1.94 -8.44
N PHE A 132 -55.97 3.05 -7.77
CA PHE A 132 -54.85 3.96 -7.43
C PHE A 132 -53.88 3.31 -6.42
N ALA A 133 -54.40 2.56 -5.42
CA ALA A 133 -53.56 1.84 -4.48
C ALA A 133 -52.71 0.77 -5.19
N TYR A 134 -53.29 0.03 -6.15
CA TYR A 134 -52.54 -0.90 -6.99
C TYR A 134 -51.45 -0.19 -7.84
N CYS A 135 -51.80 0.97 -8.44
CA CYS A 135 -50.84 1.78 -9.17
C CYS A 135 -49.66 2.24 -8.29
N TYR A 136 -49.92 2.70 -7.06
CA TYR A 136 -48.86 3.10 -6.13
C TYR A 136 -48.01 1.91 -5.66
N ALA A 137 -48.63 0.73 -5.43
CA ALA A 137 -47.89 -0.49 -5.07
C ALA A 137 -47.02 -0.96 -6.24
N ALA A 138 -47.51 -0.92 -7.46
CA ALA A 138 -46.75 -1.24 -8.66
C ALA A 138 -45.58 -0.24 -8.84
N ALA A 139 -45.84 1.07 -8.68
CA ALA A 139 -44.82 2.10 -8.77
C ALA A 139 -43.72 1.90 -7.70
N LEU A 140 -44.10 1.60 -6.46
CA LEU A 140 -43.15 1.30 -5.40
C LEU A 140 -42.27 0.08 -5.72
N SER A 141 -42.87 -0.99 -6.22
CA SER A 141 -42.16 -2.21 -6.61
C SER A 141 -41.18 -1.96 -7.76
N VAL A 142 -41.61 -1.23 -8.81
CA VAL A 142 -40.74 -0.84 -9.93
C VAL A 142 -39.61 0.07 -9.47
N CYS A 143 -39.90 1.07 -8.64
CA CYS A 143 -38.86 1.94 -8.08
C CYS A 143 -37.82 1.16 -7.28
N THR A 144 -38.25 0.17 -6.48
CA THR A 144 -37.35 -0.69 -5.70
C THR A 144 -36.46 -1.54 -6.60
N LEU A 145 -37.02 -2.10 -7.67
CA LEU A 145 -36.25 -2.88 -8.64
C LEU A 145 -35.22 -2.01 -9.39
N ILE A 146 -35.64 -0.83 -9.86
CA ILE A 146 -34.74 0.11 -10.53
C ILE A 146 -33.62 0.55 -9.57
N LEU A 147 -33.97 0.87 -8.33
CA LEU A 147 -33.00 1.26 -7.29
C LEU A 147 -31.95 0.17 -7.08
N ALA A 148 -32.36 -1.08 -6.93
CA ALA A 148 -31.43 -2.20 -6.72
C ALA A 148 -30.46 -2.36 -7.90
N ILE A 149 -30.95 -2.26 -9.15
CA ILE A 149 -30.12 -2.35 -10.34
C ILE A 149 -29.14 -1.16 -10.43
N MET A 150 -29.66 0.07 -10.24
CA MET A 150 -28.85 1.30 -10.36
C MET A 150 -27.78 1.38 -9.29
N HIS A 151 -28.09 0.96 -8.07
CA HIS A 151 -27.14 0.90 -6.96
C HIS A 151 -25.91 0.04 -7.30
N HIS A 152 -26.13 -1.18 -7.77
CA HIS A 152 -25.03 -2.08 -8.13
C HIS A 152 -24.23 -1.58 -9.34
N LEU A 153 -24.88 -1.04 -10.35
CA LEU A 153 -24.21 -0.45 -11.51
C LEU A 153 -23.37 0.76 -11.14
N TYR A 154 -23.91 1.66 -10.30
CA TYR A 154 -23.18 2.82 -9.83
C TYR A 154 -21.89 2.43 -9.11
N PHE A 155 -21.99 1.59 -8.08
CA PHE A 155 -20.81 1.18 -7.31
C PHE A 155 -19.77 0.44 -8.15
N TYR A 156 -20.21 -0.43 -9.06
CA TYR A 156 -19.29 -1.11 -9.96
C TYR A 156 -18.51 -0.15 -10.86
N HIS A 157 -19.18 0.78 -11.50
CA HIS A 157 -18.53 1.71 -12.42
C HIS A 157 -17.65 2.74 -11.72
N VAL A 158 -18.05 3.22 -10.56
CA VAL A 158 -17.28 4.18 -9.77
C VAL A 158 -16.02 3.53 -9.20
N GLN A 159 -16.11 2.28 -8.70
CA GLN A 159 -14.94 1.53 -8.25
C GLN A 159 -13.99 1.22 -9.41
N ARG A 160 -14.54 0.86 -10.59
CA ARG A 160 -13.73 0.67 -11.80
C ARG A 160 -13.02 1.96 -12.22
N ALA A 161 -13.66 3.11 -12.11
CA ALA A 161 -13.03 4.41 -12.38
C ALA A 161 -11.87 4.70 -11.41
N GLY A 162 -12.04 4.41 -10.12
CA GLY A 162 -10.97 4.46 -9.11
C GLY A 162 -9.80 3.56 -9.46
N MET A 163 -10.09 2.30 -9.81
CA MET A 163 -9.08 1.34 -10.26
C MET A 163 -8.31 1.86 -11.49
N LYS A 164 -8.99 2.39 -12.52
CA LYS A 164 -8.35 2.95 -13.71
C LYS A 164 -7.40 4.10 -13.35
N LEU A 165 -7.83 5.00 -12.49
CA LEU A 165 -6.99 6.11 -12.02
C LEU A 165 -5.79 5.61 -11.22
N ARG A 166 -5.97 4.61 -10.34
CA ARG A 166 -4.88 3.98 -9.60
C ARG A 166 -3.86 3.34 -10.54
N VAL A 167 -4.30 2.56 -11.52
CA VAL A 167 -3.43 1.91 -12.51
C VAL A 167 -2.64 2.94 -13.31
N ALA A 168 -3.30 4.01 -13.78
CA ALA A 168 -2.64 5.10 -14.51
C ALA A 168 -1.56 5.80 -13.66
N MET A 169 -1.86 6.07 -12.38
CA MET A 169 -0.89 6.66 -11.46
C MET A 169 0.29 5.73 -11.15
N CYS A 170 0.04 4.44 -10.95
CA CYS A 170 1.12 3.46 -10.78
C CYS A 170 2.05 3.44 -11.99
N HIS A 171 1.50 3.45 -13.20
CA HIS A 171 2.27 3.51 -14.44
C HIS A 171 3.13 4.77 -14.52
N MET A 172 2.57 5.95 -14.23
CA MET A 172 3.30 7.22 -14.23
C MET A 172 4.43 7.24 -13.20
N ILE A 173 4.15 6.78 -11.97
CA ILE A 173 5.16 6.73 -10.91
C ILE A 173 6.29 5.76 -11.27
N TYR A 174 5.95 4.58 -11.81
CA TYR A 174 6.92 3.58 -12.22
C TYR A 174 7.82 4.09 -13.36
N ARG A 175 7.23 4.65 -14.43
CA ARG A 175 8.01 5.26 -15.52
C ARG A 175 8.91 6.38 -15.03
N LYS A 176 8.41 7.23 -14.13
CA LYS A 176 9.21 8.29 -13.51
C LYS A 176 10.36 7.75 -12.69
N ALA A 177 10.11 6.71 -11.88
CA ALA A 177 11.15 6.07 -11.07
C ALA A 177 12.30 5.52 -11.91
N LEU A 178 12.00 4.94 -13.08
CA LEU A 178 13.01 4.44 -14.02
C LEU A 178 13.84 5.55 -14.69
N ARG A 179 13.34 6.78 -14.70
CA ARG A 179 13.99 7.94 -15.35
C ARG A 179 14.63 8.91 -14.36
N LEU A 180 14.51 8.69 -13.07
CA LEU A 180 15.07 9.59 -12.06
C LEU A 180 16.59 9.65 -12.16
N SER A 181 17.13 10.87 -12.03
CA SER A 181 18.57 11.07 -11.88
C SER A 181 19.06 10.62 -10.49
N ASN A 182 20.33 10.26 -10.35
CA ASN A 182 20.91 9.91 -9.06
C ASN A 182 20.79 11.04 -8.03
N VAL A 183 20.87 12.30 -8.48
CA VAL A 183 20.66 13.48 -7.62
C VAL A 183 19.22 13.54 -7.10
N ALA A 184 18.25 13.22 -7.96
CA ALA A 184 16.83 13.13 -7.54
C ALA A 184 16.58 11.95 -6.61
N MET A 185 17.26 10.80 -6.82
CA MET A 185 17.22 9.64 -5.90
C MET A 185 17.80 9.94 -4.53
N ALA A 186 18.75 10.86 -4.41
CA ALA A 186 19.23 11.32 -3.11
C ALA A 186 18.17 12.14 -2.32
N LYS A 187 17.23 12.78 -3.02
CA LYS A 187 16.10 13.54 -2.41
C LYS A 187 14.91 12.68 -2.03
N THR A 188 14.84 11.44 -2.53
CA THR A 188 13.79 10.47 -2.22
C THR A 188 14.41 9.12 -1.88
N THR A 189 13.66 8.25 -1.20
CA THR A 189 14.11 6.90 -0.89
C THR A 189 13.27 5.88 -1.63
N THR A 190 13.84 4.69 -1.89
CA THR A 190 13.07 3.57 -2.46
C THR A 190 11.83 3.26 -1.61
N GLY A 191 11.94 3.34 -0.28
CA GLY A 191 10.80 3.16 0.61
C GLY A 191 9.70 4.21 0.42
N GLN A 192 10.06 5.47 0.12
CA GLN A 192 9.07 6.51 -0.21
C GLN A 192 8.36 6.22 -1.53
N ILE A 193 9.09 5.77 -2.57
CA ILE A 193 8.49 5.41 -3.85
C ILE A 193 7.53 4.22 -3.69
N VAL A 194 7.94 3.19 -2.96
CA VAL A 194 7.09 2.04 -2.64
C VAL A 194 5.86 2.47 -1.86
N ASN A 195 6.00 3.41 -0.92
CA ASN A 195 4.87 3.95 -0.15
C ASN A 195 3.89 4.74 -1.04
N LEU A 196 4.37 5.51 -2.01
CA LEU A 196 3.51 6.15 -3.00
C LEU A 196 2.69 5.11 -3.79
N LEU A 197 3.35 4.03 -4.27
CA LEU A 197 2.72 2.98 -5.06
C LEU A 197 1.75 2.09 -4.26
N SER A 198 2.01 1.86 -2.97
CA SER A 198 1.21 0.96 -2.14
C SER A 198 0.09 1.66 -1.37
N ASN A 199 0.36 2.84 -0.81
CA ASN A 199 -0.57 3.52 0.09
C ASN A 199 -1.25 4.73 -0.55
N ASP A 200 -0.48 5.62 -1.19
CA ASP A 200 -1.05 6.87 -1.70
C ASP A 200 -1.97 6.65 -2.91
N VAL A 201 -1.61 5.76 -3.82
CA VAL A 201 -2.48 5.46 -4.99
C VAL A 201 -3.75 4.71 -4.62
N ASN A 202 -3.75 3.93 -3.52
CA ASN A 202 -4.96 3.24 -3.04
C ASN A 202 -6.04 4.20 -2.52
N LYS A 203 -5.68 5.46 -2.22
CA LYS A 203 -6.66 6.48 -1.84
C LYS A 203 -7.61 6.85 -2.98
N PHE A 204 -7.19 6.67 -4.23
CA PHE A 204 -8.05 6.92 -5.39
C PHE A 204 -9.24 5.97 -5.47
N ASP A 205 -9.06 4.69 -5.13
CA ASP A 205 -10.17 3.72 -5.09
C ASP A 205 -11.23 4.12 -4.05
N GLN A 206 -10.78 4.72 -2.94
CA GLN A 206 -11.66 5.10 -1.84
C GLN A 206 -12.39 6.44 -2.10
N VAL A 207 -11.69 7.42 -2.70
CA VAL A 207 -12.28 8.74 -2.93
C VAL A 207 -13.35 8.72 -4.01
N THR A 208 -13.18 7.94 -5.07
CA THR A 208 -14.14 7.87 -6.18
C THR A 208 -15.52 7.39 -5.73
N ILE A 209 -15.58 6.49 -4.75
CA ILE A 209 -16.85 5.95 -4.23
C ILE A 209 -17.73 7.05 -3.62
N PHE A 210 -17.12 7.97 -2.87
CA PHE A 210 -17.87 8.94 -2.06
C PHE A 210 -17.94 10.34 -2.69
N LEU A 211 -17.13 10.62 -3.72
CA LEU A 211 -16.99 11.98 -4.26
C LEU A 211 -18.31 12.61 -4.72
N HIS A 212 -19.23 11.84 -5.30
CA HIS A 212 -20.54 12.33 -5.74
C HIS A 212 -21.43 12.79 -4.57
N PHE A 213 -21.26 12.20 -3.39
CA PHE A 213 -22.05 12.57 -2.22
C PHE A 213 -21.71 13.95 -1.64
N LEU A 214 -20.61 14.60 -2.07
CA LEU A 214 -20.29 15.98 -1.70
C LEU A 214 -21.34 16.98 -2.15
N TRP A 215 -21.91 16.75 -3.33
CA TRP A 215 -22.94 17.63 -3.89
C TRP A 215 -24.34 16.99 -3.83
N ALA A 216 -24.46 15.68 -3.97
CA ALA A 216 -25.74 14.97 -3.89
C ALA A 216 -26.32 15.02 -2.47
N GLY A 217 -25.50 14.90 -1.43
CA GLY A 217 -25.94 14.95 -0.04
C GLY A 217 -26.69 16.24 0.34
N PRO A 218 -26.10 17.43 0.15
CA PRO A 218 -26.80 18.69 0.40
C PRO A 218 -28.08 18.87 -0.42
N ILE A 219 -28.08 18.46 -1.70
CA ILE A 219 -29.27 18.55 -2.57
C ILE A 219 -30.38 17.64 -2.04
N GLN A 220 -30.05 16.40 -1.69
CA GLN A 220 -31.03 15.48 -1.10
C GLN A 220 -31.55 15.97 0.25
N ALA A 221 -30.69 16.53 1.11
CA ALA A 221 -31.13 17.08 2.39
C ALA A 221 -32.14 18.21 2.22
N VAL A 222 -31.92 19.10 1.25
CA VAL A 222 -32.87 20.19 0.92
C VAL A 222 -34.18 19.60 0.38
N ALA A 223 -34.11 18.67 -0.58
CA ALA A 223 -35.30 18.05 -1.17
C ALA A 223 -36.14 17.32 -0.10
N VAL A 224 -35.53 16.54 0.76
CA VAL A 224 -36.21 15.83 1.85
C VAL A 224 -36.81 16.83 2.86
N THR A 225 -36.12 17.94 3.18
CA THR A 225 -36.64 18.97 4.08
C THR A 225 -37.92 19.61 3.50
N VAL A 226 -37.94 19.89 2.19
CA VAL A 226 -39.12 20.44 1.52
C VAL A 226 -40.29 19.44 1.56
N LEU A 227 -40.05 18.17 1.27
CA LEU A 227 -41.09 17.13 1.33
C LEU A 227 -41.63 16.92 2.74
N LEU A 228 -40.75 16.88 3.75
CA LEU A 228 -41.16 16.81 5.15
C LEU A 228 -41.97 18.05 5.57
N TRP A 229 -41.59 19.23 5.09
CA TRP A 229 -42.37 20.46 5.37
C TRP A 229 -43.79 20.36 4.79
N MET A 230 -43.94 19.76 3.61
CA MET A 230 -45.27 19.55 3.01
C MET A 230 -46.13 18.57 3.79
N GLU A 231 -45.55 17.55 4.45
CA GLU A 231 -46.25 16.48 5.15
C GLU A 231 -46.54 16.80 6.64
N ILE A 232 -45.51 17.34 7.34
CA ILE A 232 -45.57 17.53 8.81
C ILE A 232 -45.33 19.02 9.23
N GLY A 233 -45.28 19.93 8.25
CA GLY A 233 -45.11 21.36 8.53
C GLY A 233 -43.77 21.72 9.21
N PRO A 234 -43.72 22.80 10.02
CA PRO A 234 -42.49 23.33 10.65
C PRO A 234 -41.83 22.33 11.63
N SER A 235 -42.54 21.29 12.11
CA SER A 235 -42.00 20.30 13.03
C SER A 235 -40.79 19.53 12.45
N CYS A 236 -40.70 19.46 11.11
CA CYS A 236 -39.55 18.82 10.43
C CYS A 236 -38.22 19.51 10.75
N LEU A 237 -38.21 20.80 11.05
CA LEU A 237 -37.02 21.58 11.38
C LEU A 237 -36.35 21.06 12.67
N ALA A 238 -37.13 20.56 13.64
CA ALA A 238 -36.58 19.98 14.88
C ALA A 238 -35.72 18.74 14.57
N GLY A 239 -36.21 17.85 13.70
CA GLY A 239 -35.44 16.68 13.27
C GLY A 239 -34.23 17.02 12.41
N MET A 240 -34.39 17.97 11.47
CA MET A 240 -33.29 18.42 10.64
C MET A 240 -32.19 19.12 11.47
N ALA A 241 -32.56 19.87 12.51
CA ALA A 241 -31.62 20.50 13.43
C ALA A 241 -30.73 19.46 14.13
N VAL A 242 -31.30 18.30 14.54
CA VAL A 242 -30.53 17.19 15.11
C VAL A 242 -29.48 16.68 14.13
N LEU A 243 -29.85 16.46 12.86
CA LEU A 243 -28.90 15.99 11.82
C LEU A 243 -27.81 17.04 11.56
N ILE A 244 -28.16 18.33 11.50
CA ILE A 244 -27.19 19.41 11.29
C ILE A 244 -26.23 19.54 12.47
N ILE A 245 -26.69 19.38 13.71
CA ILE A 245 -25.85 19.41 14.92
C ILE A 245 -24.91 18.19 14.97
N LEU A 246 -25.34 17.04 14.49
CA LEU A 246 -24.49 15.84 14.43
C LEU A 246 -23.28 16.00 13.51
N LEU A 247 -23.37 16.78 12.43
CA LEU A 247 -22.27 16.98 11.48
C LEU A 247 -20.99 17.56 12.13
N PRO A 248 -21.02 18.70 12.85
CA PRO A 248 -19.83 19.20 13.51
C PRO A 248 -19.34 18.27 14.62
N VAL A 249 -20.24 17.59 15.34
CA VAL A 249 -19.89 16.62 16.39
C VAL A 249 -19.10 15.46 15.76
N GLN A 250 -19.59 14.87 14.67
CA GLN A 250 -18.89 13.79 13.96
C GLN A 250 -17.57 14.25 13.37
N THR A 251 -17.50 15.47 12.85
CA THR A 251 -16.26 16.06 12.32
C THR A 251 -15.22 16.23 13.44
N CYS A 252 -15.63 16.68 14.62
CA CYS A 252 -14.77 16.81 15.79
C CYS A 252 -14.24 15.43 16.25
N ILE A 253 -15.13 14.45 16.34
CA ILE A 253 -14.77 13.06 16.65
C ILE A 253 -13.79 12.51 15.62
N GLY A 254 -14.03 12.74 14.33
CA GLY A 254 -13.15 12.30 13.25
C GLY A 254 -11.74 12.91 13.32
N ARG A 255 -11.62 14.20 13.62
CA ARG A 255 -10.33 14.88 13.83
C ARG A 255 -9.58 14.30 15.03
N LEU A 256 -10.27 14.09 16.14
CA LEU A 256 -9.68 13.51 17.35
C LEU A 256 -9.23 12.06 17.10
N PHE A 257 -10.03 11.27 16.38
CA PHE A 257 -9.69 9.93 15.97
C PHE A 257 -8.43 9.92 15.08
N SER A 258 -8.35 10.80 14.08
CA SER A 258 -7.19 10.93 13.20
C SER A 258 -5.90 11.28 13.97
N SER A 259 -5.98 12.18 14.96
CA SER A 259 -4.87 12.52 15.85
C SER A 259 -4.41 11.33 16.70
N LEU A 260 -5.36 10.58 17.29
CA LEU A 260 -5.04 9.38 18.07
C LEU A 260 -4.43 8.28 17.19
N ARG A 261 -4.95 8.10 15.96
CA ARG A 261 -4.42 7.13 15.01
C ARG A 261 -2.99 7.44 14.58
N SER A 262 -2.65 8.72 14.37
CA SER A 262 -1.28 9.14 14.07
C SER A 262 -0.32 8.79 15.23
N LYS A 263 -0.74 9.02 16.48
CA LYS A 263 0.05 8.64 17.67
C LYS A 263 0.17 7.12 17.81
N THR A 264 -0.89 6.38 17.52
CA THR A 264 -0.87 4.91 17.52
C THR A 264 0.10 4.38 16.47
N ALA A 265 0.07 4.93 15.25
CA ALA A 265 0.99 4.53 14.17
C ALA A 265 2.46 4.71 14.57
N ALA A 266 2.80 5.84 15.19
CA ALA A 266 4.17 6.07 15.69
C ALA A 266 4.61 5.03 16.74
N LEU A 267 3.71 4.63 17.65
CA LEU A 267 4.00 3.58 18.65
C LEU A 267 4.10 2.19 18.01
N THR A 268 3.25 1.90 17.02
CA THR A 268 3.30 0.67 16.22
C THR A 268 4.64 0.55 15.49
N ASP A 269 5.11 1.64 14.86
CA ASP A 269 6.39 1.67 14.15
C ASP A 269 7.56 1.38 15.10
N VAL A 270 7.56 1.97 16.29
CA VAL A 270 8.59 1.71 17.32
C VAL A 270 8.56 0.23 17.72
N ARG A 271 7.37 -0.33 18.00
CA ARG A 271 7.22 -1.76 18.35
C ARG A 271 7.72 -2.68 17.24
N ILE A 272 7.31 -2.44 15.99
CA ILE A 272 7.72 -3.27 14.84
C ILE A 272 9.23 -3.19 14.64
N ARG A 273 9.82 -2.00 14.77
CA ARG A 273 11.25 -1.82 14.67
C ARG A 273 11.99 -2.61 15.75
N THR A 274 11.59 -2.48 17.01
CA THR A 274 12.18 -3.25 18.12
C THR A 274 12.00 -4.75 17.91
N MET A 275 10.84 -5.18 17.43
CA MET A 275 10.61 -6.59 17.11
C MET A 275 11.50 -7.09 15.98
N ASN A 276 11.76 -6.28 14.97
CA ASN A 276 12.70 -6.62 13.90
C ASN A 276 14.11 -6.83 14.45
N GLU A 277 14.57 -5.95 15.33
CA GLU A 277 15.86 -6.07 16.02
C GLU A 277 15.93 -7.35 16.87
N VAL A 278 14.87 -7.64 17.64
CA VAL A 278 14.78 -8.84 18.48
C VAL A 278 14.79 -10.13 17.64
N ILE A 279 13.99 -10.20 16.58
CA ILE A 279 13.89 -11.40 15.72
C ILE A 279 15.21 -11.61 14.96
N SER A 280 15.82 -10.54 14.45
CA SER A 280 17.11 -10.60 13.75
C SER A 280 18.24 -11.04 14.67
N GLY A 281 18.23 -10.60 15.93
CA GLY A 281 19.22 -10.97 16.96
C GLY A 281 18.86 -12.20 17.80
N MET A 282 17.82 -12.97 17.41
CA MET A 282 17.27 -14.02 18.26
C MET A 282 18.29 -15.11 18.66
N LYS A 283 19.23 -15.45 17.78
CA LYS A 283 20.32 -16.39 18.10
C LYS A 283 21.15 -15.90 19.30
N ILE A 284 21.54 -14.64 19.27
CA ILE A 284 22.33 -14.00 20.33
C ILE A 284 21.51 -13.90 21.62
N ILE A 285 20.25 -13.47 21.53
CA ILE A 285 19.34 -13.36 22.67
C ILE A 285 19.19 -14.70 23.39
N LYS A 286 19.07 -15.81 22.64
CA LYS A 286 18.98 -17.16 23.20
C LYS A 286 20.29 -17.66 23.81
N MET A 287 21.43 -17.32 23.18
CA MET A 287 22.74 -17.69 23.72
C MET A 287 23.03 -17.03 25.09
N TYR A 288 22.53 -15.77 25.26
CA TYR A 288 22.71 -15.05 26.53
C TYR A 288 21.52 -15.18 27.49
N ALA A 289 20.49 -15.95 27.13
CA ALA A 289 19.26 -16.14 27.91
C ALA A 289 18.53 -14.82 28.27
N TRP A 290 18.52 -13.85 27.32
CA TRP A 290 17.91 -12.52 27.51
C TRP A 290 16.43 -12.47 27.09
N GLU A 291 15.78 -13.60 26.88
CA GLU A 291 14.41 -13.69 26.37
C GLU A 291 13.42 -12.93 27.28
N LYS A 292 13.58 -13.03 28.60
CA LYS A 292 12.68 -12.35 29.56
C LYS A 292 12.77 -10.83 29.47
N SER A 293 13.99 -10.28 29.40
CA SER A 293 14.22 -8.82 29.33
C SER A 293 13.63 -8.23 28.04
N PHE A 294 13.85 -8.89 26.91
CA PHE A 294 13.27 -8.46 25.64
C PHE A 294 11.75 -8.68 25.59
N ALA A 295 11.22 -9.72 26.25
CA ALA A 295 9.78 -9.91 26.40
C ALA A 295 9.13 -8.75 27.17
N GLU A 296 9.73 -8.30 28.26
CA GLU A 296 9.25 -7.17 29.04
C GLU A 296 9.28 -5.86 28.24
N LEU A 297 10.36 -5.62 27.48
CA LEU A 297 10.50 -4.46 26.61
C LEU A 297 9.38 -4.40 25.55
N VAL A 298 9.18 -5.49 24.78
CA VAL A 298 8.16 -5.55 23.72
C VAL A 298 6.75 -5.48 24.32
N ASN A 299 6.48 -6.17 25.42
CA ASN A 299 5.20 -6.11 26.12
C ASN A 299 4.93 -4.71 26.69
N GLY A 300 5.95 -4.00 27.13
CA GLY A 300 5.84 -2.60 27.58
C GLY A 300 5.45 -1.65 26.45
N LEU A 301 6.07 -1.80 25.27
CA LEU A 301 5.71 -1.05 24.06
C LEU A 301 4.28 -1.37 23.61
N ARG A 302 3.91 -2.66 23.63
CA ARG A 302 2.57 -3.10 23.29
C ARG A 302 1.50 -2.54 24.22
N ARG A 303 1.74 -2.45 25.54
CA ARG A 303 0.81 -1.82 26.49
C ARG A 303 0.55 -0.36 26.15
N LYS A 304 1.59 0.40 25.81
CA LYS A 304 1.46 1.81 25.40
C LYS A 304 0.66 1.95 24.11
N GLU A 305 0.92 1.10 23.12
CA GLU A 305 0.20 1.04 21.85
C GLU A 305 -1.29 0.71 22.08
N ILE A 306 -1.60 -0.35 22.84
CA ILE A 306 -2.97 -0.77 23.15
C ILE A 306 -3.75 0.30 23.92
N ALA A 307 -3.11 1.04 24.81
CA ALA A 307 -3.78 2.14 25.51
C ALA A 307 -4.27 3.23 24.54
N MET A 308 -3.51 3.51 23.47
CA MET A 308 -3.95 4.44 22.44
C MET A 308 -4.97 3.83 21.49
N ILE A 309 -4.83 2.55 21.11
CA ILE A 309 -5.80 1.80 20.32
C ILE A 309 -7.15 1.76 21.06
N MET A 310 -7.17 1.51 22.37
CA MET A 310 -8.38 1.47 23.18
C MET A 310 -9.11 2.83 23.17
N LYS A 311 -8.35 3.95 23.34
CA LYS A 311 -8.93 5.29 23.28
C LYS A 311 -9.53 5.59 21.90
N SER A 312 -8.82 5.23 20.83
CA SER A 312 -9.32 5.43 19.44
C SER A 312 -10.53 4.52 19.17
N SER A 313 -10.55 3.29 19.71
CA SER A 313 -11.66 2.35 19.57
C SER A 313 -12.91 2.79 20.33
N TYR A 314 -12.77 3.35 21.52
CA TYR A 314 -13.90 3.95 22.25
C TYR A 314 -14.50 5.14 21.49
N LEU A 315 -13.64 5.98 20.91
CA LEU A 315 -14.10 7.10 20.10
C LEU A 315 -14.83 6.64 18.84
N ARG A 316 -14.32 5.58 18.19
CA ARG A 316 -14.98 4.93 17.05
C ARG A 316 -16.31 4.29 17.48
N GLY A 317 -16.34 3.60 18.62
CA GLY A 317 -17.57 3.03 19.18
C GLY A 317 -18.63 4.10 19.46
N LEU A 318 -18.24 5.25 20.01
CA LEU A 318 -19.15 6.37 20.25
C LEU A 318 -19.68 6.95 18.93
N ASN A 319 -18.84 7.08 17.90
CA ASN A 319 -19.26 7.55 16.58
C ASN A 319 -20.29 6.60 15.94
N LEU A 320 -20.05 5.29 15.99
CA LEU A 320 -20.97 4.27 15.47
C LEU A 320 -22.28 4.22 16.29
N ALA A 321 -22.20 4.35 17.62
CA ALA A 321 -23.38 4.46 18.46
C ALA A 321 -24.21 5.72 18.10
N SER A 322 -23.56 6.86 17.87
CA SER A 322 -24.24 8.08 17.47
C SER A 322 -24.99 7.93 16.13
N PHE A 323 -24.38 7.22 15.17
CA PHE A 323 -25.02 6.89 13.90
C PHE A 323 -26.25 6.00 14.09
N PHE A 324 -26.14 4.94 14.91
CA PHE A 324 -27.24 4.02 15.21
C PHE A 324 -28.44 4.75 15.86
N VAL A 325 -28.16 5.65 16.79
CA VAL A 325 -29.18 6.35 17.58
C VAL A 325 -29.73 7.60 16.88
N ALA A 326 -28.97 8.17 15.92
CA ALA A 326 -29.32 9.42 15.24
C ALA A 326 -30.74 9.44 14.68
N SER A 327 -31.18 8.36 14.00
CA SER A 327 -32.53 8.30 13.43
C SER A 327 -33.60 8.35 14.52
N LYS A 328 -33.40 7.68 15.65
CA LYS A 328 -34.37 7.61 16.74
C LYS A 328 -34.52 8.95 17.44
N ILE A 329 -33.42 9.67 17.66
CA ILE A 329 -33.46 11.02 18.22
C ILE A 329 -34.14 11.99 17.25
N THR A 330 -33.81 11.88 15.94
CA THR A 330 -34.40 12.74 14.90
C THR A 330 -35.93 12.57 14.85
N VAL A 331 -36.39 11.33 14.78
CA VAL A 331 -37.82 11.00 14.76
C VAL A 331 -38.51 11.45 16.06
N PHE A 332 -37.91 11.17 17.21
CA PHE A 332 -38.41 11.61 18.51
C PHE A 332 -38.58 13.12 18.59
N MET A 333 -37.56 13.90 18.29
CA MET A 333 -37.60 15.36 18.33
C MET A 333 -38.64 15.94 17.36
N THR A 334 -38.77 15.34 16.15
CA THR A 334 -39.76 15.76 15.16
C THR A 334 -41.19 15.55 15.68
N PHE A 335 -41.53 14.35 16.15
CA PHE A 335 -42.88 14.07 16.59
C PHE A 335 -43.22 14.70 17.95
N MET A 336 -42.24 14.87 18.83
CA MET A 336 -42.41 15.68 20.02
C MET A 336 -42.77 17.13 19.64
N ALA A 337 -42.04 17.76 18.72
CA ALA A 337 -42.37 19.10 18.24
C ALA A 337 -43.75 19.14 17.54
N TYR A 338 -44.10 18.11 16.77
CA TYR A 338 -45.34 17.99 16.03
C TYR A 338 -46.57 17.96 16.99
N VAL A 339 -46.47 17.16 18.03
CA VAL A 339 -47.53 17.05 19.03
C VAL A 339 -47.65 18.29 19.91
N LEU A 340 -46.51 18.87 20.32
CA LEU A 340 -46.52 20.12 21.13
C LEU A 340 -47.09 21.33 20.35
N LEU A 341 -47.06 21.29 19.02
CA LEU A 341 -47.72 22.27 18.15
C LEU A 341 -49.22 22.00 17.98
N GLY A 342 -49.79 21.00 18.68
CA GLY A 342 -51.20 20.68 18.68
C GLY A 342 -51.70 19.85 17.51
N ASN A 343 -50.80 19.24 16.74
CA ASN A 343 -51.15 18.39 15.61
C ASN A 343 -51.43 16.95 16.02
N VAL A 344 -52.33 16.28 15.31
CA VAL A 344 -52.69 14.88 15.50
C VAL A 344 -51.80 13.97 14.69
N ILE A 345 -51.27 12.92 15.33
CA ILE A 345 -50.43 11.91 14.69
C ILE A 345 -51.29 10.99 13.82
N SER A 346 -50.90 10.77 12.55
CA SER A 346 -51.47 9.76 11.64
C SER A 346 -50.38 8.76 11.26
N ALA A 347 -50.74 7.48 11.08
CA ALA A 347 -49.79 6.44 10.72
C ALA A 347 -49.09 6.74 9.37
N SER A 348 -49.85 7.20 8.39
CA SER A 348 -49.28 7.59 7.09
C SER A 348 -48.16 8.59 7.23
N ARG A 349 -48.38 9.71 7.97
CA ARG A 349 -47.35 10.76 8.17
C ARG A 349 -46.16 10.25 8.96
N VAL A 350 -46.36 9.37 9.93
CA VAL A 350 -45.28 8.75 10.70
C VAL A 350 -44.37 7.92 9.80
N PHE A 351 -44.93 7.02 9.01
CA PHE A 351 -44.13 6.14 8.16
C PHE A 351 -43.41 6.92 7.04
N VAL A 352 -44.05 7.90 6.46
CA VAL A 352 -43.40 8.80 5.46
C VAL A 352 -42.23 9.53 6.11
N ALA A 353 -42.44 10.15 7.27
CA ALA A 353 -41.39 10.90 7.95
C ALA A 353 -40.21 10.02 8.38
N VAL A 354 -40.48 8.85 8.97
CA VAL A 354 -39.44 7.88 9.37
C VAL A 354 -38.62 7.42 8.16
N SER A 355 -39.29 7.10 7.04
CA SER A 355 -38.63 6.64 5.81
C SER A 355 -37.78 7.73 5.16
N LEU A 356 -38.29 8.97 5.10
CA LEU A 356 -37.56 10.13 4.57
C LEU A 356 -36.33 10.47 5.43
N TYR A 357 -36.45 10.45 6.77
CA TYR A 357 -35.31 10.63 7.65
C TYR A 357 -34.31 9.47 7.53
N GLY A 358 -34.77 8.24 7.30
CA GLY A 358 -33.93 7.09 7.04
C GLY A 358 -33.06 7.27 5.78
N ALA A 359 -33.68 7.75 4.71
CA ALA A 359 -32.97 8.02 3.45
C ALA A 359 -31.89 9.11 3.60
N VAL A 360 -32.25 10.25 4.21
CA VAL A 360 -31.30 11.37 4.35
C VAL A 360 -30.23 11.13 5.39
N ARG A 361 -30.54 10.34 6.43
CA ARG A 361 -29.57 9.99 7.47
C ARG A 361 -28.31 9.37 6.89
N LEU A 362 -28.48 8.34 6.05
CA LEU A 362 -27.33 7.62 5.49
C LEU A 362 -26.44 8.56 4.68
N THR A 363 -27.03 9.41 3.86
CA THR A 363 -26.28 10.33 2.99
C THR A 363 -25.60 11.44 3.79
N VAL A 364 -26.29 12.06 4.75
CA VAL A 364 -25.79 13.21 5.50
C VAL A 364 -24.83 12.80 6.63
N THR A 365 -25.12 11.71 7.35
CA THR A 365 -24.31 11.36 8.53
C THR A 365 -23.20 10.36 8.24
N LEU A 366 -23.24 9.62 7.12
CA LEU A 366 -22.21 8.65 6.77
C LEU A 366 -21.48 9.03 5.48
N PHE A 367 -22.16 9.18 4.35
CA PHE A 367 -21.52 9.34 3.05
C PHE A 367 -20.89 10.73 2.85
N PHE A 368 -21.55 11.79 3.27
CA PHE A 368 -21.02 13.13 3.12
C PHE A 368 -19.76 13.38 3.98
N PRO A 369 -19.73 13.07 5.29
CA PRO A 369 -18.52 13.19 6.08
C PRO A 369 -17.39 12.28 5.58
N ALA A 370 -17.70 11.04 5.16
CA ALA A 370 -16.72 10.16 4.55
C ALA A 370 -16.14 10.74 3.25
N ALA A 371 -16.98 11.37 2.43
CA ALA A 371 -16.52 12.04 1.21
C ALA A 371 -15.53 13.18 1.51
N VAL A 372 -15.82 14.03 2.49
CA VAL A 372 -14.94 15.11 2.92
C VAL A 372 -13.59 14.57 3.42
N GLU A 373 -13.62 13.53 4.25
CA GLU A 373 -12.42 12.87 4.77
C GLU A 373 -11.57 12.28 3.65
N ARG A 374 -12.17 11.49 2.74
CA ARG A 374 -11.45 10.81 1.64
C ARG A 374 -10.89 11.81 0.62
N VAL A 375 -11.61 12.90 0.34
CA VAL A 375 -11.09 13.97 -0.52
C VAL A 375 -9.89 14.66 0.12
N SER A 376 -9.94 14.93 1.42
CA SER A 376 -8.81 15.52 2.15
C SER A 376 -7.57 14.62 2.09
N GLU A 377 -7.73 13.31 2.32
CA GLU A 377 -6.64 12.33 2.19
C GLU A 377 -6.09 12.27 0.75
N ALA A 378 -6.98 12.24 -0.25
CA ALA A 378 -6.58 12.19 -1.66
C ALA A 378 -5.81 13.44 -2.09
N VAL A 379 -6.18 14.63 -1.63
CA VAL A 379 -5.45 15.88 -1.90
C VAL A 379 -4.02 15.82 -1.37
N VAL A 380 -3.82 15.27 -0.17
CA VAL A 380 -2.47 15.07 0.39
C VAL A 380 -1.67 14.09 -0.46
N SER A 381 -2.25 12.96 -0.84
CA SER A 381 -1.60 11.96 -1.70
C SER A 381 -1.27 12.51 -3.08
N ILE A 382 -2.17 13.26 -3.71
CA ILE A 382 -1.93 13.95 -5.00
C ILE A 382 -0.75 14.93 -4.89
N ARG A 383 -0.66 15.68 -3.78
CA ARG A 383 0.46 16.61 -3.53
C ARG A 383 1.79 15.86 -3.43
N ARG A 384 1.82 14.73 -2.71
CA ARG A 384 3.02 13.89 -2.58
C ARG A 384 3.45 13.30 -3.93
N ILE A 385 2.50 12.73 -4.68
CA ILE A 385 2.74 12.18 -6.03
C ILE A 385 3.22 13.30 -6.97
N LYS A 386 2.58 14.48 -6.95
CA LYS A 386 3.02 15.64 -7.74
C LYS A 386 4.47 16.01 -7.45
N ASN A 387 4.85 16.10 -6.18
CA ASN A 387 6.22 16.46 -5.80
C ASN A 387 7.23 15.43 -6.31
N PHE A 388 6.88 14.15 -6.32
CA PHE A 388 7.70 13.10 -6.92
C PHE A 388 7.80 13.23 -8.46
N LEU A 389 6.69 13.49 -9.15
CA LEU A 389 6.67 13.62 -10.61
C LEU A 389 7.45 14.83 -11.15
N ILE A 390 7.67 15.85 -10.31
CA ILE A 390 8.43 17.06 -10.69
C ILE A 390 9.95 16.85 -10.56
N LEU A 391 10.41 15.80 -9.86
CA LEU A 391 11.85 15.51 -9.70
C LEU A 391 12.57 15.41 -11.04
N ASP A 392 13.86 15.79 -11.06
CA ASP A 392 14.69 15.82 -12.25
C ASP A 392 14.92 14.41 -12.83
N GLU A 393 14.87 14.30 -14.13
CA GLU A 393 15.15 13.07 -14.89
C GLU A 393 16.57 13.09 -15.43
N VAL A 394 17.13 11.89 -15.67
CA VAL A 394 18.41 11.73 -16.34
C VAL A 394 18.31 12.34 -17.73
N SER A 395 19.20 13.26 -18.04
CA SER A 395 19.36 13.74 -19.41
C SER A 395 20.02 12.61 -20.21
N HIS A 396 19.24 11.85 -20.94
CA HIS A 396 19.79 10.79 -21.79
C HIS A 396 20.80 11.38 -22.78
N PHE A 397 22.06 11.03 -22.56
CA PHE A 397 23.06 11.05 -23.64
C PHE A 397 22.53 10.05 -24.67
N LYS A 398 22.11 10.52 -25.84
CA LYS A 398 21.90 9.63 -26.97
C LYS A 398 23.29 9.20 -27.41
N PRO A 399 23.73 7.95 -27.20
CA PRO A 399 24.95 7.47 -27.80
C PRO A 399 24.75 7.62 -29.30
N GLN A 400 25.64 8.33 -29.93
CA GLN A 400 25.67 8.38 -31.41
C GLN A 400 26.08 6.97 -31.88
N LEU A 401 25.08 6.16 -32.22
CA LEU A 401 25.27 4.92 -32.92
C LEU A 401 25.71 5.27 -34.33
N HIS A 402 27.04 5.40 -34.56
CA HIS A 402 27.60 5.34 -35.88
C HIS A 402 27.79 3.85 -36.23
N ASP A 403 27.18 3.44 -37.33
CA ASP A 403 27.15 2.07 -37.88
C ASP A 403 28.53 1.53 -38.32
N ASN A 404 29.59 2.30 -38.18
CA ASN A 404 30.93 1.90 -38.61
C ASN A 404 31.77 1.47 -37.40
N ASN A 405 31.98 0.17 -37.27
CA ASN A 405 32.76 -0.52 -36.24
C ASN A 405 34.22 -0.07 -36.04
N GLU A 406 34.72 0.87 -36.78
CA GLU A 406 36.14 1.22 -36.75
C GLU A 406 36.53 2.30 -35.74
N ASN A 407 35.57 3.07 -35.17
CA ASN A 407 35.86 4.20 -34.28
C ASN A 407 35.13 4.15 -32.95
N VAL A 408 35.15 3.02 -32.22
CA VAL A 408 34.72 3.01 -30.82
C VAL A 408 35.74 3.75 -29.98
N ILE A 409 35.34 4.88 -29.39
CA ILE A 409 36.20 5.75 -28.58
C ILE A 409 35.44 6.23 -27.35
N LEU A 410 36.11 6.21 -26.21
CA LEU A 410 35.68 6.94 -25.02
C LEU A 410 36.58 8.17 -24.86
N HIS A 411 36.06 9.35 -25.17
CA HIS A 411 36.78 10.62 -25.11
C HIS A 411 36.14 11.58 -24.09
N VAL A 412 36.90 12.01 -23.13
CA VAL A 412 36.51 12.96 -22.07
C VAL A 412 37.49 14.14 -22.13
N GLN A 413 36.98 15.37 -22.24
CA GLN A 413 37.79 16.60 -22.34
C GLN A 413 37.25 17.65 -21.32
N ASP A 414 38.16 18.17 -20.49
CA ASP A 414 37.93 19.26 -19.51
C ASP A 414 36.67 19.10 -18.67
N LEU A 415 36.38 17.86 -18.27
CA LEU A 415 35.17 17.50 -17.59
C LEU A 415 35.12 18.05 -16.16
N THR A 416 34.06 18.83 -15.89
CA THR A 416 33.73 19.32 -14.54
C THR A 416 32.26 18.97 -14.23
N CYS A 417 32.04 18.28 -13.09
CA CYS A 417 30.71 17.78 -12.68
C CYS A 417 30.46 18.07 -11.22
N TYR A 418 29.15 18.26 -10.90
CA TYR A 418 28.65 18.42 -9.53
C TYR A 418 27.59 17.39 -9.23
N TRP A 419 27.57 16.83 -8.01
CA TRP A 419 26.43 16.04 -7.52
C TRP A 419 25.22 16.92 -7.21
N ASP A 420 25.46 18.11 -6.66
CA ASP A 420 24.42 19.14 -6.49
C ASP A 420 25.01 20.48 -6.92
N LYS A 421 24.30 21.24 -7.75
CA LYS A 421 24.72 22.58 -8.20
C LYS A 421 24.85 23.60 -7.07
N ASN A 422 24.26 23.31 -5.91
CA ASN A 422 24.36 24.15 -4.72
C ASN A 422 25.62 23.87 -3.89
N LEU A 423 26.41 22.84 -4.22
CA LEU A 423 27.67 22.55 -3.55
C LEU A 423 28.77 23.45 -4.09
N GLU A 424 29.55 24.06 -3.22
CA GLU A 424 30.66 24.94 -3.58
C GLU A 424 31.82 24.20 -4.28
N SER A 425 31.97 22.89 -4.04
CA SER A 425 33.05 22.10 -4.62
C SER A 425 32.54 21.10 -5.66
N PRO A 426 33.12 21.09 -6.89
CA PRO A 426 32.79 20.08 -7.89
C PRO A 426 33.28 18.69 -7.47
N ALA A 427 32.53 17.66 -7.82
CA ALA A 427 32.91 16.26 -7.61
C ALA A 427 34.03 15.81 -8.52
N LEU A 428 34.13 16.39 -9.73
CA LEU A 428 35.17 16.19 -10.72
C LEU A 428 35.58 17.53 -11.28
N ARG A 429 36.89 17.73 -11.45
CA ARG A 429 37.49 19.01 -11.97
C ARG A 429 38.46 18.76 -13.09
N GLN A 430 38.17 19.32 -14.27
CA GLN A 430 39.05 19.39 -15.44
C GLN A 430 39.71 18.04 -15.81
N ILE A 431 38.91 16.98 -15.90
CA ILE A 431 39.37 15.64 -16.23
C ILE A 431 39.40 15.47 -17.75
N SER A 432 40.54 15.03 -18.29
CA SER A 432 40.70 14.79 -19.71
C SER A 432 41.46 13.49 -19.98
N PHE A 433 40.80 12.55 -20.69
CA PHE A 433 41.42 11.30 -21.10
C PHE A 433 40.72 10.72 -22.34
N THR A 434 41.43 9.83 -23.05
CA THR A 434 40.89 9.12 -24.19
C THR A 434 41.27 7.66 -24.08
N VAL A 435 40.34 6.76 -24.34
CA VAL A 435 40.55 5.31 -24.36
C VAL A 435 40.08 4.79 -25.73
N ARG A 436 40.90 4.02 -26.38
CA ARG A 436 40.62 3.42 -27.69
C ARG A 436 40.27 1.94 -27.56
N ARG A 437 39.73 1.39 -28.60
CA ARG A 437 39.40 -0.04 -28.66
C ARG A 437 40.63 -0.91 -28.38
N GLY A 438 40.47 -1.90 -27.50
CA GLY A 438 41.54 -2.79 -27.07
C GLY A 438 42.42 -2.22 -25.93
N GLU A 439 42.13 -1.05 -25.40
CA GLU A 439 42.90 -0.45 -24.31
C GLU A 439 42.18 -0.69 -22.95
N LEU A 440 43.02 -0.98 -21.96
CA LEU A 440 42.59 -1.06 -20.53
C LEU A 440 43.08 0.19 -19.81
N LEU A 441 42.14 1.04 -19.36
CA LEU A 441 42.39 2.17 -18.47
C LEU A 441 42.20 1.75 -17.03
N ALA A 442 43.22 1.84 -16.19
CA ALA A 442 43.08 1.67 -14.72
C ALA A 442 42.90 3.04 -14.06
N VAL A 443 41.89 3.18 -13.24
CA VAL A 443 41.59 4.38 -12.43
C VAL A 443 41.86 4.10 -10.97
N ILE A 444 42.80 4.82 -10.38
CA ILE A 444 43.20 4.65 -8.97
C ILE A 444 43.12 5.96 -8.20
N GLY A 445 43.13 5.87 -6.88
CA GLY A 445 43.10 7.02 -5.96
C GLY A 445 42.49 6.64 -4.60
N PRO A 446 42.67 7.48 -3.58
CA PRO A 446 42.12 7.23 -2.25
C PRO A 446 40.58 7.13 -2.24
N VAL A 447 40.02 6.70 -1.12
CA VAL A 447 38.57 6.67 -0.93
C VAL A 447 38.04 8.12 -0.92
N GLY A 448 37.03 8.38 -1.74
CA GLY A 448 36.50 9.74 -1.92
C GLY A 448 37.13 10.55 -3.05
N ALA A 449 38.15 10.03 -3.77
CA ALA A 449 38.83 10.72 -4.86
C ALA A 449 37.97 11.00 -6.11
N GLY A 450 36.75 10.47 -6.19
CA GLY A 450 35.84 10.68 -7.33
C GLY A 450 35.86 9.57 -8.41
N LYS A 451 36.43 8.38 -8.14
CA LYS A 451 36.51 7.28 -9.09
C LYS A 451 35.12 6.80 -9.58
N SER A 452 34.22 6.46 -8.69
CA SER A 452 32.84 6.06 -9.06
C SER A 452 32.03 7.23 -9.62
N SER A 453 32.34 8.48 -9.22
CA SER A 453 31.77 9.68 -9.81
C SER A 453 32.18 9.83 -11.28
N LEU A 454 33.42 9.46 -11.63
CA LEU A 454 33.87 9.44 -13.02
C LEU A 454 33.08 8.43 -13.87
N LEU A 455 32.88 7.22 -13.37
CA LEU A 455 32.07 6.22 -14.06
C LEU A 455 30.60 6.69 -14.19
N SER A 456 30.04 7.31 -13.14
CA SER A 456 28.68 7.89 -13.17
C SER A 456 28.57 9.04 -14.18
N ALA A 457 29.61 9.83 -14.36
CA ALA A 457 29.64 10.89 -15.38
C ALA A 457 29.67 10.32 -16.80
N VAL A 458 30.44 9.26 -17.04
CA VAL A 458 30.49 8.54 -18.33
C VAL A 458 29.15 7.88 -18.65
N LEU A 459 28.44 7.36 -17.62
CA LEU A 459 27.10 6.80 -17.76
C LEU A 459 26.00 7.86 -18.01
N GLY A 460 26.33 9.16 -17.84
CA GLY A 460 25.37 10.26 -17.96
C GLY A 460 24.50 10.46 -16.70
N GLU A 461 24.82 9.78 -15.60
CA GLU A 461 24.10 9.89 -14.32
C GLU A 461 24.52 11.13 -13.51
N LEU A 462 25.76 11.60 -13.68
CA LEU A 462 26.27 12.79 -13.03
C LEU A 462 26.17 14.00 -13.97
N PRO A 463 25.41 15.05 -13.62
CA PRO A 463 25.22 16.21 -14.46
C PRO A 463 26.56 16.92 -14.75
N LYS A 464 26.89 17.11 -16.03
CA LYS A 464 28.04 17.90 -16.44
C LYS A 464 27.74 19.38 -16.34
N ASP A 465 28.71 20.15 -15.87
CA ASP A 465 28.67 21.60 -15.88
C ASP A 465 29.50 22.13 -17.06
N LYS A 466 30.75 21.63 -17.23
CA LYS A 466 31.68 21.98 -18.31
C LYS A 466 32.34 20.75 -18.90
N GLY A 467 32.83 20.86 -20.11
CA GLY A 467 33.56 19.81 -20.78
C GLY A 467 32.76 18.99 -21.77
N LEU A 468 33.41 18.04 -22.41
CA LEU A 468 32.83 17.16 -23.42
C LEU A 468 33.03 15.70 -22.98
N ILE A 469 31.97 14.91 -23.10
CA ILE A 469 32.03 13.44 -23.00
C ILE A 469 31.49 12.90 -24.30
N ASN A 470 32.31 12.19 -25.05
CA ASN A 470 31.90 11.50 -26.26
C ASN A 470 32.07 10.00 -26.04
N VAL A 471 30.97 9.26 -26.13
CA VAL A 471 30.93 7.81 -25.97
C VAL A 471 30.31 7.21 -27.21
N THR A 472 31.07 6.39 -27.93
CA THR A 472 30.59 5.68 -29.10
C THR A 472 30.55 4.19 -28.83
N GLY A 473 29.38 3.58 -28.90
CA GLY A 473 29.18 2.15 -28.62
C GLY A 473 28.28 1.85 -27.40
N ARG A 474 28.02 0.56 -27.16
CA ARG A 474 27.19 0.07 -26.04
C ARG A 474 28.05 -0.06 -24.78
N ILE A 475 27.52 0.42 -23.66
CA ILE A 475 28.20 0.36 -22.35
C ILE A 475 27.64 -0.78 -21.54
N ALA A 476 28.51 -1.57 -20.88
CA ALA A 476 28.19 -2.46 -19.77
C ALA A 476 28.84 -1.92 -18.49
N TYR A 477 28.09 -1.86 -17.42
CA TYR A 477 28.54 -1.38 -16.13
C TYR A 477 28.47 -2.49 -15.08
N VAL A 478 29.54 -2.69 -14.35
CA VAL A 478 29.64 -3.59 -13.20
C VAL A 478 29.79 -2.74 -11.96
N SER A 479 28.76 -2.72 -11.13
CA SER A 479 28.72 -1.93 -9.90
C SER A 479 29.57 -2.55 -8.79
N GLN A 480 30.12 -1.71 -7.93
CA GLN A 480 30.90 -2.12 -6.75
C GLN A 480 30.06 -3.03 -5.82
N GLN A 481 28.78 -2.68 -5.59
CA GLN A 481 27.85 -3.58 -4.89
C GLN A 481 27.10 -4.43 -5.92
N PRO A 482 27.33 -5.76 -5.93
CA PRO A 482 26.69 -6.63 -6.92
C PRO A 482 25.19 -6.70 -6.70
N TRP A 483 24.43 -6.49 -7.79
CA TRP A 483 22.98 -6.59 -7.79
C TRP A 483 22.55 -7.92 -8.43
N VAL A 484 21.74 -8.69 -7.68
CA VAL A 484 21.12 -9.94 -8.13
C VAL A 484 19.63 -9.86 -7.83
N PHE A 485 18.81 -10.23 -8.81
CA PHE A 485 17.35 -10.25 -8.63
C PHE A 485 16.84 -11.66 -8.34
N SER A 486 15.65 -11.76 -7.77
CA SER A 486 14.97 -13.03 -7.50
C SER A 486 14.68 -13.77 -8.81
N GLY A 487 15.28 -14.95 -8.97
CA GLY A 487 15.22 -15.78 -10.18
C GLY A 487 16.30 -16.83 -10.16
N THR A 488 16.54 -17.54 -11.27
CA THR A 488 17.63 -18.50 -11.37
C THR A 488 18.98 -17.81 -11.59
N VAL A 489 20.10 -18.47 -11.30
CA VAL A 489 21.44 -17.95 -11.64
C VAL A 489 21.53 -17.71 -13.15
N ARG A 490 21.01 -18.65 -13.94
CA ARG A 490 20.94 -18.52 -15.40
C ARG A 490 20.19 -17.24 -15.83
N SER A 491 19.00 -17.00 -15.30
CA SER A 491 18.22 -15.80 -15.63
C SER A 491 18.94 -14.50 -15.25
N ASN A 492 19.68 -14.50 -14.14
CA ASN A 492 20.50 -13.37 -13.70
C ASN A 492 21.66 -13.07 -14.65
N ILE A 493 22.29 -14.11 -15.27
CA ILE A 493 23.39 -13.94 -16.24
C ILE A 493 22.85 -13.52 -17.61
N LEU A 494 21.78 -14.16 -18.08
CA LEU A 494 21.20 -13.88 -19.40
C LEU A 494 20.57 -12.48 -19.47
N PHE A 495 19.87 -12.07 -18.41
CA PHE A 495 19.22 -10.76 -18.32
C PHE A 495 18.47 -10.37 -19.59
N ASP A 496 17.50 -11.20 -19.97
CA ASP A 496 16.63 -11.05 -21.15
C ASP A 496 17.29 -11.27 -22.53
N LYS A 497 18.53 -11.77 -22.57
CA LYS A 497 19.16 -12.24 -23.80
C LYS A 497 18.83 -13.71 -24.05
N GLU A 498 18.82 -14.09 -25.33
CA GLU A 498 18.67 -15.48 -25.73
C GLU A 498 19.79 -16.35 -25.18
N TYR A 499 19.44 -17.61 -24.85
CA TYR A 499 20.37 -18.58 -24.33
C TYR A 499 21.19 -19.22 -25.47
N GLU A 500 22.45 -18.81 -25.59
CA GLU A 500 23.44 -19.43 -26.48
C GLU A 500 24.39 -20.31 -25.67
N LYS A 501 24.31 -21.61 -25.82
CA LYS A 501 25.05 -22.58 -24.98
C LYS A 501 26.55 -22.33 -24.97
N GLU A 502 27.19 -22.22 -26.15
CA GLU A 502 28.64 -22.06 -26.25
C GLU A 502 29.14 -20.76 -25.61
N LYS A 503 28.44 -19.65 -25.89
CA LYS A 503 28.74 -18.33 -25.31
C LYS A 503 28.56 -18.35 -23.80
N TYR A 504 27.49 -19.00 -23.31
CA TYR A 504 27.19 -19.11 -21.90
C TYR A 504 28.24 -19.91 -21.15
N GLU A 505 28.63 -21.09 -21.66
CA GLU A 505 29.69 -21.93 -21.07
C GLU A 505 31.04 -21.21 -21.03
N LYS A 506 31.40 -20.47 -22.12
CA LYS A 506 32.59 -19.64 -22.17
C LYS A 506 32.57 -18.56 -21.07
N VAL A 507 31.43 -17.87 -20.88
CA VAL A 507 31.27 -16.85 -19.83
C VAL A 507 31.40 -17.46 -18.44
N LEU A 508 30.78 -18.60 -18.17
CA LEU A 508 30.91 -19.31 -16.89
C LEU A 508 32.36 -19.67 -16.57
N LYS A 509 33.10 -20.14 -17.57
CA LYS A 509 34.53 -20.51 -17.42
C LYS A 509 35.40 -19.28 -17.14
N VAL A 510 35.20 -18.21 -17.90
CA VAL A 510 35.98 -16.97 -17.80
C VAL A 510 35.71 -16.26 -16.47
N CYS A 511 34.46 -16.28 -15.97
CA CYS A 511 34.07 -15.68 -14.69
C CYS A 511 34.24 -16.61 -13.49
N ALA A 512 34.90 -17.77 -13.64
CA ALA A 512 35.18 -18.72 -12.57
C ALA A 512 33.92 -19.17 -11.79
N LEU A 513 32.76 -19.32 -12.47
CA LEU A 513 31.49 -19.72 -11.85
C LEU A 513 31.24 -21.23 -11.94
N LYS A 514 31.95 -21.99 -12.79
CA LYS A 514 31.67 -23.40 -13.02
C LYS A 514 31.72 -24.25 -11.75
N LYS A 515 32.76 -24.07 -10.94
CA LYS A 515 32.91 -24.78 -9.64
C LYS A 515 31.78 -24.42 -8.65
N ASP A 516 31.36 -23.17 -8.63
CA ASP A 516 30.26 -22.75 -7.73
C ASP A 516 28.94 -23.37 -8.13
N LEU A 517 28.67 -23.47 -9.44
CA LEU A 517 27.44 -24.08 -9.94
C LEU A 517 27.38 -25.58 -9.70
N GLU A 518 28.52 -26.27 -9.69
CA GLU A 518 28.64 -27.70 -9.36
C GLU A 518 28.30 -27.97 -7.89
N LEU A 519 28.51 -27.00 -6.99
CA LEU A 519 28.16 -27.06 -5.57
C LEU A 519 26.68 -26.76 -5.30
N LEU A 520 25.98 -26.16 -6.24
CA LEU A 520 24.57 -25.82 -6.08
C LEU A 520 23.69 -27.00 -6.50
N ALA A 521 22.64 -27.30 -5.73
CA ALA A 521 21.78 -28.46 -5.91
C ALA A 521 21.18 -28.61 -7.33
N ASN A 522 20.80 -27.49 -7.96
CA ASN A 522 20.24 -27.46 -9.32
C ASN A 522 21.17 -26.73 -10.31
N GLY A 523 22.46 -26.63 -10.00
CA GLY A 523 23.42 -25.92 -10.83
C GLY A 523 22.98 -24.49 -11.10
N ASP A 524 23.01 -24.07 -12.35
CA ASP A 524 22.64 -22.71 -12.80
C ASP A 524 21.12 -22.43 -12.80
N LEU A 525 20.28 -23.47 -12.63
CA LEU A 525 18.83 -23.36 -12.43
C LEU A 525 18.46 -23.13 -10.96
N THR A 526 19.42 -23.08 -10.05
CA THR A 526 19.18 -22.76 -8.65
C THR A 526 18.54 -21.38 -8.53
N VAL A 527 17.38 -21.31 -7.85
CA VAL A 527 16.68 -20.06 -7.58
C VAL A 527 17.41 -19.28 -6.51
N ILE A 528 17.73 -18.01 -6.81
CA ILE A 528 18.34 -17.08 -5.88
C ILE A 528 17.19 -16.31 -5.22
N GLY A 529 17.13 -16.36 -3.87
CA GLY A 529 16.15 -15.64 -3.07
C GLY A 529 16.36 -14.12 -3.07
N ASP A 530 15.58 -13.42 -2.25
CA ASP A 530 15.65 -11.97 -2.13
C ASP A 530 17.10 -11.48 -1.97
N ARG A 531 17.55 -10.63 -2.92
CA ARG A 531 18.90 -10.08 -2.99
C ARG A 531 20.02 -11.13 -3.10
N GLY A 532 19.72 -12.33 -3.58
CA GLY A 532 20.69 -13.44 -3.71
C GLY A 532 21.19 -13.93 -2.36
N ALA A 533 20.33 -14.07 -1.37
CA ALA A 533 20.67 -14.48 0.00
C ALA A 533 21.36 -15.85 0.08
N THR A 534 21.19 -16.71 -0.93
CA THR A 534 21.81 -18.04 -1.04
C THR A 534 23.24 -18.01 -1.58
N LEU A 535 23.69 -16.89 -2.19
CA LEU A 535 25.03 -16.74 -2.74
C LEU A 535 25.93 -15.93 -1.80
N SER A 536 27.21 -16.28 -1.73
CA SER A 536 28.23 -15.49 -1.06
C SER A 536 28.49 -14.16 -1.77
N GLY A 537 29.12 -13.20 -1.10
CA GLY A 537 29.47 -11.89 -1.70
C GLY A 537 30.29 -12.03 -2.98
N GLY A 538 31.31 -12.88 -2.98
CA GLY A 538 32.15 -13.17 -4.12
C GLY A 538 31.40 -13.87 -5.27
N GLN A 539 30.48 -14.77 -4.97
CA GLN A 539 29.63 -15.40 -5.99
C GLN A 539 28.69 -14.38 -6.64
N LYS A 540 28.09 -13.46 -5.86
CA LYS A 540 27.26 -12.37 -6.40
C LYS A 540 28.06 -11.43 -7.33
N ALA A 541 29.28 -11.08 -6.94
CA ALA A 541 30.18 -10.25 -7.77
C ALA A 541 30.49 -10.93 -9.10
N ARG A 542 30.78 -12.25 -9.07
CA ARG A 542 31.04 -13.03 -10.29
C ARG A 542 29.80 -13.18 -11.19
N VAL A 543 28.62 -13.35 -10.62
CA VAL A 543 27.36 -13.37 -11.40
C VAL A 543 27.10 -11.99 -12.04
N ASN A 544 27.35 -10.90 -11.32
CA ASN A 544 27.22 -9.55 -11.86
C ASN A 544 28.21 -9.28 -13.01
N LEU A 545 29.45 -9.71 -12.87
CA LEU A 545 30.47 -9.65 -13.93
C LEU A 545 30.08 -10.53 -15.14
N ALA A 546 29.61 -11.75 -14.89
CA ALA A 546 29.16 -12.67 -15.94
C ALA A 546 27.99 -12.10 -16.75
N ARG A 547 27.04 -11.43 -16.08
CA ARG A 547 25.96 -10.70 -16.75
C ARG A 547 26.52 -9.64 -17.72
N ALA A 548 27.47 -8.83 -17.29
CA ALA A 548 28.07 -7.81 -18.12
C ALA A 548 28.81 -8.38 -19.33
N VAL A 549 29.57 -9.45 -19.11
CA VAL A 549 30.33 -10.12 -20.19
C VAL A 549 29.39 -10.79 -21.20
N TYR A 550 28.29 -11.40 -20.73
CA TYR A 550 27.30 -12.04 -21.62
C TYR A 550 26.57 -11.03 -22.52
N GLN A 551 26.40 -9.76 -22.07
CA GLN A 551 25.78 -8.70 -22.86
C GLN A 551 26.58 -8.32 -24.11
N ASP A 552 27.87 -8.62 -24.18
CA ASP A 552 28.78 -8.33 -25.31
C ASP A 552 28.74 -6.85 -25.73
N ALA A 553 29.03 -5.97 -24.77
CA ALA A 553 29.13 -4.53 -24.99
C ALA A 553 30.46 -4.12 -25.67
N ASP A 554 30.55 -2.87 -26.07
CA ASP A 554 31.74 -2.30 -26.66
C ASP A 554 32.66 -1.68 -25.60
N ILE A 555 32.08 -1.14 -24.54
CA ILE A 555 32.74 -0.45 -23.43
C ILE A 555 32.31 -1.09 -22.12
N TYR A 556 33.28 -1.46 -21.30
CA TYR A 556 33.09 -2.06 -19.97
C TYR A 556 33.59 -1.08 -18.92
N LEU A 557 32.68 -0.64 -18.05
CA LEU A 557 32.96 0.16 -16.87
C LEU A 557 32.90 -0.73 -15.64
N LEU A 558 34.06 -1.01 -15.04
CA LEU A 558 34.22 -1.98 -13.96
C LEU A 558 34.55 -1.24 -12.66
N ASP A 559 33.58 -1.13 -11.73
CA ASP A 559 33.77 -0.45 -10.45
C ASP A 559 34.16 -1.46 -9.36
N ASP A 560 35.44 -1.63 -9.19
CA ASP A 560 36.12 -2.52 -8.20
C ASP A 560 35.54 -3.96 -8.10
N PRO A 561 35.38 -4.66 -9.24
CA PRO A 561 34.73 -5.98 -9.30
C PRO A 561 35.51 -7.07 -8.59
N LEU A 562 36.78 -6.83 -8.25
CA LEU A 562 37.72 -7.81 -7.68
C LEU A 562 37.85 -7.67 -6.15
N SER A 563 37.19 -6.71 -5.50
CA SER A 563 37.33 -6.45 -4.06
C SER A 563 36.68 -7.52 -3.16
N ALA A 564 35.63 -8.17 -3.67
CA ALA A 564 34.84 -9.14 -2.91
C ALA A 564 35.23 -10.62 -3.17
N VAL A 565 36.32 -10.87 -3.91
CA VAL A 565 36.74 -12.22 -4.29
C VAL A 565 38.14 -12.52 -3.74
N ASP A 566 38.41 -13.83 -3.54
CA ASP A 566 39.71 -14.30 -3.07
C ASP A 566 40.82 -14.00 -4.06
N ALA A 567 42.05 -13.91 -3.59
CA ALA A 567 43.19 -13.48 -4.40
C ALA A 567 43.43 -14.38 -5.62
N GLU A 568 43.24 -15.71 -5.49
CA GLU A 568 43.40 -16.66 -6.61
C GLU A 568 42.32 -16.47 -7.67
N VAL A 569 41.06 -16.36 -7.22
CA VAL A 569 39.91 -16.11 -8.09
C VAL A 569 40.03 -14.71 -8.74
N GLY A 570 40.46 -13.72 -7.98
CA GLY A 570 40.69 -12.36 -8.48
C GLY A 570 41.74 -12.33 -9.59
N ARG A 571 42.84 -13.07 -9.44
CA ARG A 571 43.85 -13.22 -10.48
C ARG A 571 43.28 -13.89 -11.73
N HIS A 572 42.52 -14.97 -11.59
CA HIS A 572 41.86 -15.64 -12.70
C HIS A 572 40.91 -14.70 -13.46
N LEU A 573 40.06 -13.95 -12.72
CA LEU A 573 39.12 -12.97 -13.33
C LEU A 573 39.88 -11.86 -14.06
N PHE A 574 40.97 -11.36 -13.48
CA PHE A 574 41.77 -10.34 -14.15
C PHE A 574 42.42 -10.85 -15.45
N GLU A 575 43.12 -11.97 -15.38
CA GLU A 575 43.86 -12.53 -16.52
C GLU A 575 42.92 -13.07 -17.61
N LYS A 576 41.93 -13.91 -17.21
CA LYS A 576 41.05 -14.60 -18.18
C LYS A 576 39.87 -13.77 -18.64
N CYS A 577 39.25 -13.00 -17.74
CA CYS A 577 38.10 -12.17 -18.09
C CYS A 577 38.54 -10.81 -18.62
N ILE A 578 39.22 -9.99 -17.81
CA ILE A 578 39.52 -8.59 -18.20
C ILE A 578 40.57 -8.52 -19.30
N CYS A 579 41.71 -9.21 -19.15
CA CYS A 579 42.81 -9.13 -20.12
C CYS A 579 42.60 -9.97 -21.38
N GLN A 580 41.97 -11.16 -21.29
CA GLN A 580 41.83 -12.03 -22.46
C GLN A 580 40.44 -11.94 -23.11
N ALA A 581 39.34 -12.11 -22.36
CA ALA A 581 38.00 -12.10 -22.96
C ALA A 581 37.58 -10.70 -23.45
N LEU A 582 37.98 -9.64 -22.75
CA LEU A 582 37.69 -8.26 -23.13
C LEU A 582 38.81 -7.56 -23.90
N HIS A 583 39.79 -8.29 -24.39
CA HIS A 583 40.99 -7.74 -25.06
C HIS A 583 40.67 -6.78 -26.25
N GLN A 584 39.61 -7.06 -26.98
CA GLN A 584 39.23 -6.22 -28.15
C GLN A 584 38.21 -5.12 -27.79
N LYS A 585 37.91 -4.97 -26.52
CA LYS A 585 36.90 -4.02 -26.00
C LYS A 585 37.58 -2.87 -25.28
N ILE A 586 36.89 -1.79 -25.05
CA ILE A 586 37.33 -0.71 -24.14
C ILE A 586 37.03 -1.16 -22.73
N SER A 587 38.00 -1.16 -21.84
CA SER A 587 37.83 -1.50 -20.44
C SER A 587 38.31 -0.39 -19.51
N VAL A 588 37.45 0.13 -18.65
CA VAL A 588 37.82 1.09 -17.60
C VAL A 588 37.65 0.36 -16.26
N LEU A 589 38.77 0.07 -15.62
CA LEU A 589 38.85 -0.64 -14.37
C LEU A 589 39.16 0.33 -13.22
N VAL A 590 38.20 0.54 -12.33
CA VAL A 590 38.49 1.16 -11.04
C VAL A 590 38.97 0.07 -10.09
N THR A 591 40.13 0.27 -9.46
CA THR A 591 40.66 -0.71 -8.49
C THR A 591 41.53 -0.06 -7.41
N HIS A 592 41.59 -0.71 -6.28
CA HIS A 592 42.51 -0.41 -5.17
C HIS A 592 43.71 -1.35 -5.12
N GLN A 593 43.73 -2.38 -5.99
CA GLN A 593 44.75 -3.43 -6.00
C GLN A 593 45.87 -3.11 -6.99
N LEU A 594 47.03 -2.71 -6.46
CA LEU A 594 48.21 -2.23 -7.24
C LEU A 594 48.79 -3.33 -8.13
N GLN A 595 48.64 -4.58 -7.83
CA GLN A 595 49.17 -5.71 -8.58
C GLN A 595 48.67 -5.79 -10.04
N TYR A 596 47.45 -5.25 -10.31
CA TYR A 596 46.87 -5.27 -11.66
C TYR A 596 47.26 -4.08 -12.55
N LEU A 597 47.92 -3.06 -12.00
CA LEU A 597 48.32 -1.88 -12.76
C LEU A 597 49.36 -2.12 -13.87
N ARG A 598 50.18 -3.16 -13.71
CA ARG A 598 51.20 -3.50 -14.70
C ARG A 598 50.65 -3.88 -16.07
N ALA A 599 49.46 -4.43 -16.12
CA ALA A 599 48.80 -4.87 -17.35
C ALA A 599 47.91 -3.76 -17.97
N ALA A 600 47.72 -2.64 -17.32
CA ALA A 600 46.94 -1.52 -17.85
C ALA A 600 47.74 -0.74 -18.91
N ASN A 601 47.10 -0.42 -20.04
CA ASN A 601 47.65 0.41 -21.07
C ASN A 601 47.88 1.85 -20.62
N GLN A 602 46.92 2.37 -19.82
CA GLN A 602 46.95 3.68 -19.21
C GLN A 602 46.50 3.62 -17.77
N ILE A 603 47.07 4.45 -16.92
CA ILE A 603 46.70 4.63 -15.52
C ILE A 603 46.30 6.08 -15.31
N LEU A 604 45.16 6.28 -14.71
CA LEU A 604 44.63 7.59 -14.33
C LEU A 604 44.61 7.68 -12.78
N ILE A 605 45.29 8.68 -12.21
CA ILE A 605 45.37 8.92 -10.79
C ILE A 605 44.44 10.07 -10.43
N LEU A 606 43.46 9.80 -9.57
CA LEU A 606 42.51 10.80 -9.07
C LEU A 606 42.79 11.11 -7.57
N LYS A 607 42.79 12.40 -7.22
CA LYS A 607 42.80 12.90 -5.83
C LYS A 607 41.90 14.11 -5.77
N ASP A 608 40.96 14.11 -4.81
CA ASP A 608 39.98 15.20 -4.56
C ASP A 608 39.24 15.70 -5.81
N GLY A 609 38.82 14.77 -6.66
CA GLY A 609 38.13 15.05 -7.92
C GLY A 609 38.98 15.62 -9.03
N LYS A 610 40.31 15.72 -8.87
CA LYS A 610 41.28 16.19 -9.88
C LYS A 610 42.13 15.04 -10.43
N MET A 611 42.50 15.15 -11.67
CA MET A 611 43.50 14.28 -12.29
C MET A 611 44.91 14.73 -11.84
N VAL A 612 45.57 13.91 -11.02
CA VAL A 612 46.95 14.19 -10.54
C VAL A 612 47.99 13.66 -11.50
N GLY A 613 47.69 12.57 -12.21
CA GLY A 613 48.61 11.99 -13.17
C GLY A 613 47.91 11.10 -14.19
N LYS A 614 48.45 11.03 -15.40
CA LYS A 614 48.05 10.13 -16.47
C LYS A 614 49.28 9.60 -17.17
N GLY A 615 49.38 8.29 -17.36
CA GLY A 615 50.54 7.69 -18.03
C GLY A 615 50.53 6.18 -17.97
N THR A 616 51.62 5.56 -18.41
CA THR A 616 51.87 4.13 -18.34
C THR A 616 52.52 3.76 -16.98
N TYR A 617 52.42 2.50 -16.59
CA TYR A 617 53.06 2.00 -15.36
C TYR A 617 54.58 2.29 -15.31
N SER A 618 55.27 2.14 -16.47
CA SER A 618 56.70 2.40 -16.60
C SER A 618 57.04 3.91 -16.46
N GLU A 619 56.22 4.80 -16.93
CA GLU A 619 56.40 6.26 -16.78
C GLU A 619 56.28 6.68 -15.33
N PHE A 620 55.30 6.15 -14.62
CA PHE A 620 55.11 6.45 -13.17
C PHE A 620 56.27 5.90 -12.31
N LEU A 621 56.81 4.72 -12.63
CA LEU A 621 57.96 4.21 -11.92
C LEU A 621 59.21 5.09 -12.13
N ARG A 622 59.41 5.61 -13.38
CA ARG A 622 60.55 6.54 -13.67
C ARG A 622 60.37 7.89 -13.00
N SER A 623 59.12 8.37 -12.81
CA SER A 623 58.86 9.65 -12.12
C SER A 623 58.93 9.54 -10.58
N GLY A 624 59.19 8.35 -10.02
CA GLY A 624 59.38 8.15 -8.60
C GLY A 624 58.09 8.24 -7.76
N ILE A 625 56.93 8.08 -8.41
CA ILE A 625 55.62 8.11 -7.71
C ILE A 625 55.43 6.81 -6.94
N ASP A 626 55.34 6.92 -5.64
CA ASP A 626 54.94 5.80 -4.75
C ASP A 626 53.41 5.61 -4.73
N PHE A 627 52.92 4.58 -5.44
CA PHE A 627 51.51 4.25 -5.51
C PHE A 627 50.92 3.90 -4.13
N ALA A 628 51.76 3.36 -3.19
CA ALA A 628 51.30 3.01 -1.86
C ALA A 628 50.98 4.24 -1.02
N SER A 629 51.80 5.30 -1.14
CA SER A 629 51.56 6.57 -0.47
C SER A 629 50.35 7.33 -0.99
N LEU A 630 50.07 7.22 -2.33
CA LEU A 630 48.89 7.85 -2.92
C LEU A 630 47.55 7.23 -2.52
N LEU A 631 47.52 5.98 -2.06
CA LEU A 631 46.32 5.30 -1.61
C LEU A 631 46.06 5.48 -0.11
N LYS A 632 47.04 5.93 0.66
CA LYS A 632 46.85 6.29 2.08
C LYS A 632 46.10 7.63 2.16
N LYS A 633 45.07 7.69 3.00
CA LYS A 633 44.42 8.91 3.37
C LYS A 633 45.37 9.70 4.28
N ASP A 634 45.50 10.99 4.10
CA ASP A 634 46.26 11.87 5.04
C ASP A 634 45.55 11.81 6.41
N GLU A 635 45.93 10.83 7.27
CA GLU A 635 45.46 10.72 8.67
C GLU A 635 46.28 11.62 9.64
N GLU A 636 47.21 12.47 9.14
CA GLU A 636 48.14 13.22 9.98
C GLU A 636 47.85 14.72 10.18
N VAL A 637 46.61 15.20 10.00
CA VAL A 637 46.32 16.64 10.24
C VAL A 637 45.26 16.88 11.35
N GLU A 638 45.02 15.93 12.27
CA GLU A 638 44.13 16.18 13.42
C GLU A 638 44.69 15.77 14.78
N GLN A 639 45.98 15.94 15.01
CA GLN A 639 46.55 15.85 16.36
C GLN A 639 47.32 17.09 16.75
N GLN A 640 46.70 18.24 16.78
CA GLN A 640 47.12 19.40 17.62
C GLN A 640 45.95 20.37 17.77
N SER A 641 45.18 20.19 18.83
CA SER A 641 44.63 21.30 19.63
C SER A 641 43.82 20.77 20.83
N VAL A 642 44.42 20.98 22.02
CA VAL A 642 43.82 21.40 23.29
C VAL A 642 42.61 20.67 23.91
N PRO A 643 42.72 20.27 25.21
CA PRO A 643 41.68 19.56 25.93
C PRO A 643 40.66 20.53 26.56
N GLY A 644 39.39 20.22 26.43
CA GLY A 644 38.36 20.90 27.21
C GLY A 644 36.94 20.81 26.69
N THR A 645 36.12 20.09 27.45
CA THR A 645 34.65 20.08 27.49
C THR A 645 33.87 19.15 26.54
N PRO A 646 32.93 18.37 27.08
CA PRO A 646 32.16 17.41 26.32
C PRO A 646 30.89 18.05 25.80
N ASN A 647 30.70 18.02 24.50
CA ASN A 647 29.40 18.31 23.88
C ASN A 647 28.88 17.11 23.10
N LEU A 648 27.76 16.58 23.57
CA LEU A 648 26.89 15.66 22.85
C LEU A 648 26.48 16.27 21.52
N LYS A 649 26.85 15.65 20.39
CA LYS A 649 26.06 15.73 19.14
C LYS A 649 26.38 14.59 18.17
N SER A 650 25.30 13.89 17.78
CA SER A 650 25.07 13.08 16.57
C SER A 650 26.05 11.96 16.25
N ALA A 651 25.68 10.76 16.67
CA ALA A 651 26.18 9.51 16.10
C ALA A 651 25.71 9.33 14.66
N ARG A 652 26.59 9.58 13.69
CA ARG A 652 26.48 9.04 12.34
C ARG A 652 26.80 7.55 12.39
N SER A 653 25.88 6.70 12.00
CA SER A 653 26.05 5.27 11.89
C SER A 653 27.20 4.93 10.94
N ARG A 654 28.26 4.40 11.47
CA ARG A 654 29.29 3.68 10.71
C ARG A 654 28.84 2.23 10.60
N THR A 655 28.55 1.79 9.40
CA THR A 655 28.43 0.37 9.07
C THR A 655 29.79 -0.27 9.22
N PHE A 656 29.93 -1.08 10.26
CA PHE A 656 31.08 -1.98 10.42
C PHE A 656 30.87 -3.15 9.44
N SER A 657 31.81 -3.32 8.53
CA SER A 657 32.05 -4.57 7.85
C SER A 657 33.02 -5.38 8.70
N GLU A 658 32.52 -6.29 9.50
CA GLU A 658 33.33 -7.35 10.06
C GLU A 658 33.22 -8.59 9.18
N SER A 659 34.27 -8.82 8.43
CA SER A 659 34.61 -10.14 7.92
C SER A 659 36.07 -10.39 8.23
N SER A 660 36.35 -11.16 9.25
CA SER A 660 37.58 -11.97 9.27
C SER A 660 37.54 -13.00 10.41
N VAL A 661 37.75 -14.23 9.98
CA VAL A 661 38.59 -15.25 10.60
C VAL A 661 38.03 -15.96 11.82
N TRP A 662 37.61 -17.19 11.58
CA TRP A 662 38.12 -18.35 12.35
C TRP A 662 37.93 -19.61 11.48
N SER A 663 39.00 -19.98 10.74
CA SER A 663 39.24 -21.32 10.32
C SER A 663 40.09 -21.99 11.43
N GLN A 664 39.58 -22.96 12.08
CA GLN A 664 40.40 -23.91 12.83
C GLN A 664 40.04 -25.34 12.42
N ASP A 665 41.06 -25.98 11.87
CA ASP A 665 41.14 -27.39 11.63
C ASP A 665 40.77 -28.21 12.87
N SER A 666 40.00 -29.24 12.66
CA SER A 666 40.08 -30.47 13.47
C SER A 666 39.76 -31.67 12.64
N SER A 667 40.83 -32.27 12.12
CA SER A 667 40.88 -33.64 11.70
C SER A 667 40.70 -34.56 12.91
N VAL A 668 39.67 -35.41 12.92
CA VAL A 668 39.67 -36.62 13.78
C VAL A 668 38.96 -37.75 13.04
N HIS A 669 39.77 -38.72 12.69
CA HIS A 669 39.57 -40.15 12.56
C HIS A 669 38.21 -40.78 12.25
N SER A 670 38.24 -41.46 11.12
CA SER A 670 37.42 -42.56 10.69
C SER A 670 37.39 -43.70 11.73
N GLN A 671 36.21 -44.22 12.01
CA GLN A 671 36.02 -45.66 12.28
C GLN A 671 34.75 -46.16 11.57
N LYS A 672 34.98 -47.20 10.81
CA LYS A 672 33.96 -48.04 10.12
C LYS A 672 33.18 -48.83 11.17
N ASP A 673 31.91 -49.04 10.95
CA ASP A 673 31.22 -50.30 10.66
C ASP A 673 29.71 -50.16 10.80
N GLY A 674 28.98 -50.74 9.86
CA GLY A 674 27.54 -50.97 9.99
C GLY A 674 26.74 -50.69 8.72
N ALA A 675 26.66 -51.67 7.83
CA ALA A 675 25.78 -51.64 6.66
C ALA A 675 24.31 -51.58 7.10
N VAL A 676 23.60 -50.56 6.61
CA VAL A 676 22.13 -50.56 6.53
C VAL A 676 21.74 -49.96 5.17
N GLU A 677 20.86 -50.69 4.52
CA GLU A 677 20.31 -50.50 3.18
C GLU A 677 20.00 -49.05 2.82
N GLN A 678 20.54 -48.57 1.72
CA GLN A 678 20.22 -47.30 1.11
C GLN A 678 18.91 -47.41 0.34
N GLN A 679 17.85 -46.80 0.87
CA GLN A 679 16.77 -46.25 0.05
C GLN A 679 17.24 -44.96 -0.56
N PRO A 680 16.99 -44.66 -1.86
CA PRO A 680 17.38 -43.39 -2.46
C PRO A 680 16.52 -42.28 -1.89
N ALA A 681 17.10 -41.45 -1.02
CA ALA A 681 16.50 -40.21 -0.58
C ALA A 681 16.55 -39.22 -1.75
N GLU A 682 15.43 -39.00 -2.38
CA GLU A 682 15.16 -37.79 -3.16
C GLU A 682 15.30 -36.55 -2.24
N ASN A 683 16.51 -36.02 -2.13
CA ASN A 683 16.77 -34.71 -1.55
C ASN A 683 16.39 -33.62 -2.57
N ALA A 684 15.09 -33.43 -2.79
CA ALA A 684 14.57 -32.18 -3.21
C ALA A 684 14.84 -31.19 -2.04
N LEU A 685 15.84 -30.32 -2.20
CA LEU A 685 16.00 -29.13 -1.35
C LEU A 685 14.70 -28.35 -1.48
N ALA A 686 13.84 -28.54 -0.50
CA ALA A 686 12.54 -27.95 -0.41
C ALA A 686 12.67 -26.43 -0.61
N ALA A 687 12.07 -25.94 -1.68
CA ALA A 687 11.64 -24.56 -1.76
C ALA A 687 11.03 -24.19 -0.40
N VAL A 688 11.35 -23.01 0.13
CA VAL A 688 10.77 -22.52 1.39
C VAL A 688 9.28 -22.86 1.36
N PRO A 689 8.78 -23.73 2.25
CA PRO A 689 7.41 -24.22 2.15
C PRO A 689 6.49 -23.01 2.06
N GLU A 690 5.66 -23.00 1.04
CA GLU A 690 4.64 -21.95 0.88
C GLU A 690 3.84 -21.86 2.17
N GLU A 691 3.48 -20.65 2.55
CA GLU A 691 2.68 -20.41 3.75
C GLU A 691 1.40 -21.25 3.65
N SER A 692 1.27 -22.27 4.49
CA SER A 692 0.07 -23.08 4.54
C SER A 692 -1.10 -22.20 4.98
N ARG A 693 -1.97 -21.88 4.05
CA ARG A 693 -3.28 -21.30 4.38
C ARG A 693 -4.19 -22.45 4.76
N SER A 694 -4.91 -22.32 5.87
CA SER A 694 -5.94 -23.29 6.21
C SER A 694 -6.99 -23.30 5.12
N ASP A 695 -7.13 -24.43 4.43
CA ASP A 695 -8.18 -24.64 3.46
C ASP A 695 -9.49 -24.93 4.19
N GLY A 696 -10.53 -24.17 3.89
CA GLY A 696 -11.86 -24.42 4.38
C GLY A 696 -12.47 -23.32 5.26
N LYS A 697 -13.66 -23.60 5.78
CA LYS A 697 -14.44 -22.69 6.63
C LYS A 697 -13.78 -22.55 8.00
N ILE A 698 -13.72 -21.33 8.53
CA ILE A 698 -13.29 -21.08 9.90
C ILE A 698 -14.28 -21.76 10.85
N THR A 699 -13.79 -22.69 11.67
CA THR A 699 -14.62 -23.43 12.60
C THR A 699 -15.06 -22.55 13.77
N PHE A 700 -16.25 -22.78 14.30
CA PHE A 700 -16.77 -22.08 15.48
C PHE A 700 -15.80 -22.11 16.68
N LYS A 701 -14.98 -23.17 16.78
CA LYS A 701 -13.93 -23.31 17.80
C LYS A 701 -12.91 -22.18 17.77
N ILE A 702 -12.59 -21.64 16.57
CA ILE A 702 -11.64 -20.51 16.40
C ILE A 702 -12.29 -19.23 16.90
N TYR A 703 -13.53 -18.95 16.52
CA TYR A 703 -14.29 -17.80 17.03
C TYR A 703 -14.41 -17.83 18.57
N ARG A 704 -14.77 -18.97 19.13
CA ARG A 704 -14.82 -19.14 20.57
C ARG A 704 -13.48 -18.82 21.25
N LYS A 705 -12.35 -19.34 20.71
CA LYS A 705 -11.02 -19.05 21.24
C LYS A 705 -10.66 -17.56 21.12
N TYR A 706 -11.07 -16.90 20.05
CA TYR A 706 -10.86 -15.47 19.86
C TYR A 706 -11.58 -14.64 20.92
N PHE A 707 -12.88 -14.84 21.13
CA PHE A 707 -13.65 -14.10 22.12
C PHE A 707 -13.24 -14.40 23.57
N THR A 708 -12.94 -15.66 23.87
CA THR A 708 -12.47 -16.06 25.22
C THR A 708 -11.04 -15.59 25.51
N ALA A 709 -10.25 -15.20 24.51
CA ALA A 709 -8.96 -14.56 24.73
C ALA A 709 -9.08 -13.14 25.29
N GLY A 710 -10.16 -12.42 24.98
CA GLY A 710 -10.39 -11.03 25.40
C GLY A 710 -11.30 -10.85 26.58
N ALA A 711 -12.16 -11.82 26.89
CA ALA A 711 -13.16 -11.72 27.92
C ALA A 711 -13.55 -13.10 28.51
N ASN A 712 -13.97 -13.08 29.77
CA ASN A 712 -14.55 -14.26 30.42
C ASN A 712 -15.96 -14.55 29.86
N TYR A 713 -16.45 -15.78 29.97
CA TYR A 713 -17.79 -16.17 29.50
C TYR A 713 -18.90 -15.27 30.04
N PHE A 714 -18.77 -14.78 31.27
CA PHE A 714 -19.74 -13.86 31.88
C PHE A 714 -19.81 -12.51 31.13
N VAL A 715 -18.66 -11.95 30.75
CA VAL A 715 -18.61 -10.68 29.97
C VAL A 715 -19.18 -10.88 28.57
N ILE A 716 -18.91 -12.04 27.94
CA ILE A 716 -19.49 -12.39 26.64
C ILE A 716 -21.01 -12.52 26.74
N PHE A 717 -21.52 -13.13 27.81
CA PHE A 717 -22.96 -13.23 28.09
C PHE A 717 -23.59 -11.83 28.24
N ILE A 718 -22.96 -10.95 29.03
CA ILE A 718 -23.39 -9.55 29.18
C ILE A 718 -23.42 -8.84 27.85
N LEU A 719 -22.39 -9.03 27.02
CA LEU A 719 -22.31 -8.43 25.68
C LEU A 719 -23.48 -8.86 24.79
N ILE A 720 -23.82 -10.14 24.78
CA ILE A 720 -24.98 -10.69 24.04
C ILE A 720 -26.29 -10.08 24.57
N VAL A 721 -26.46 -10.01 25.89
CA VAL A 721 -27.67 -9.41 26.51
C VAL A 721 -27.83 -7.95 26.11
N PHE A 722 -26.73 -7.13 26.15
CA PHE A 722 -26.82 -5.74 25.74
C PHE A 722 -27.04 -5.57 24.23
N ASN A 723 -26.56 -6.49 23.39
CA ASN A 723 -26.91 -6.47 21.97
C ASN A 723 -28.40 -6.71 21.74
N ILE A 724 -28.99 -7.69 22.44
CA ILE A 724 -30.42 -8.00 22.37
C ILE A 724 -31.24 -6.82 22.92
N LEU A 725 -30.89 -6.29 24.10
CA LEU A 725 -31.59 -5.16 24.73
C LEU A 725 -31.57 -3.90 23.84
N ALA A 726 -30.43 -3.60 23.21
CA ALA A 726 -30.32 -2.46 22.30
C ALA A 726 -31.28 -2.62 21.11
N GLN A 727 -31.33 -3.82 20.52
CA GLN A 727 -32.20 -4.11 19.39
C GLN A 727 -33.68 -4.11 19.79
N VAL A 728 -34.01 -4.71 20.90
CA VAL A 728 -35.38 -4.69 21.45
C VAL A 728 -35.86 -3.26 21.72
N ALA A 729 -35.04 -2.42 22.37
CA ALA A 729 -35.38 -1.02 22.62
C ALA A 729 -35.57 -0.24 21.30
N TYR A 730 -34.70 -0.51 20.29
CA TYR A 730 -34.81 0.11 18.98
C TYR A 730 -36.13 -0.20 18.27
N VAL A 731 -36.53 -1.46 18.26
CA VAL A 731 -37.79 -1.92 17.63
C VAL A 731 -39.02 -1.46 18.44
N LEU A 732 -38.98 -1.56 19.79
CA LEU A 732 -40.07 -1.12 20.67
C LEU A 732 -40.38 0.37 20.49
N GLN A 733 -39.37 1.21 20.20
CA GLN A 733 -39.61 2.63 19.97
C GLN A 733 -40.46 2.88 18.72
N ASP A 734 -40.21 2.16 17.59
CA ASP A 734 -41.05 2.24 16.39
C ASP A 734 -42.44 1.66 16.59
N TRP A 735 -42.49 0.52 17.28
CA TRP A 735 -43.76 -0.10 17.62
C TRP A 735 -44.65 0.78 18.52
N TRP A 736 -44.03 1.44 19.53
CA TRP A 736 -44.74 2.38 20.38
C TRP A 736 -45.30 3.58 19.66
N LEU A 737 -44.55 4.12 18.71
CA LEU A 737 -45.01 5.25 17.92
C LEU A 737 -46.18 4.85 16.99
N SER A 738 -46.11 3.67 16.39
CA SER A 738 -47.20 3.10 15.59
C SER A 738 -48.43 2.81 16.45
N TYR A 739 -48.23 2.26 17.64
CA TYR A 739 -49.33 2.00 18.63
C TYR A 739 -49.99 3.30 19.07
N TRP A 740 -49.21 4.35 19.35
CA TRP A 740 -49.70 5.66 19.68
C TRP A 740 -50.54 6.28 18.55
N ALA A 741 -50.01 6.25 17.31
CA ALA A 741 -50.75 6.73 16.13
C ALA A 741 -52.11 6.02 15.96
N TYR A 742 -52.13 4.69 16.09
CA TYR A 742 -53.34 3.87 15.99
C TYR A 742 -54.39 4.24 17.06
N HIS A 743 -54.01 4.41 18.32
CA HIS A 743 -54.93 4.79 19.37
C HIS A 743 -55.47 6.21 19.22
N GLN A 744 -54.65 7.14 18.76
CA GLN A 744 -55.07 8.52 18.54
C GLN A 744 -56.08 8.60 17.39
N GLU A 745 -55.87 7.81 16.33
CA GLU A 745 -56.76 7.73 15.17
C GLU A 745 -58.13 7.13 15.56
N LYS A 746 -58.12 6.04 16.33
CA LYS A 746 -59.34 5.40 16.82
C LYS A 746 -60.22 6.33 17.66
N LEU A 747 -59.60 7.14 18.50
CA LEU A 747 -60.31 8.18 19.29
C LEU A 747 -60.91 9.26 18.40
N ASN A 748 -60.18 9.73 17.37
CA ASN A 748 -60.71 10.74 16.45
C ASN A 748 -61.91 10.23 15.63
N VAL A 749 -61.92 8.95 15.23
CA VAL A 749 -63.02 8.33 14.49
C VAL A 749 -64.26 8.21 15.40
N THR A 750 -64.09 7.83 16.70
CA THR A 750 -65.19 7.72 17.68
C THR A 750 -65.78 9.08 18.03
N THR A 751 -64.98 10.15 18.09
CA THR A 751 -65.45 11.50 18.37
C THR A 751 -66.25 12.11 17.23
N ASN A 752 -65.87 11.81 15.95
CA ASN A 752 -66.61 12.29 14.77
C ASN A 752 -67.88 11.48 14.47
N GLY A 753 -68.01 10.25 14.98
CA GLY A 753 -69.15 9.39 14.76
C GLY A 753 -70.32 9.57 15.81
N ASN A 754 -70.10 10.20 16.96
CA ASN A 754 -71.10 10.35 18.01
C ASN A 754 -71.44 11.83 18.28
N ASN A 755 -72.38 12.33 17.55
CA ASN A 755 -72.95 13.70 17.75
C ASN A 755 -73.78 13.81 19.02
N GLY A 756 -73.39 13.28 20.18
CA GLY A 756 -74.28 13.30 21.36
C GLY A 756 -73.77 12.90 22.72
N ALA A 757 -72.53 12.59 22.94
CA ALA A 757 -72.06 12.23 24.28
C ALA A 757 -70.89 13.12 24.72
N ASN A 758 -71.04 13.86 25.75
CA ASN A 758 -70.13 14.77 26.46
C ASN A 758 -69.04 14.02 27.26
N GLU A 759 -68.33 13.07 26.67
CA GLU A 759 -67.11 12.56 27.29
C GLU A 759 -66.00 12.56 26.21
N THR A 760 -65.27 13.67 26.14
CA THR A 760 -64.03 13.72 25.47
C THR A 760 -63.03 12.87 26.25
N GLU A 761 -62.89 11.62 25.94
CA GLU A 761 -61.72 10.84 26.34
C GLU A 761 -60.45 11.49 25.75
N HIS A 762 -59.88 12.39 26.53
CA HIS A 762 -58.57 12.97 26.18
C HIS A 762 -57.50 11.92 26.40
N LEU A 763 -56.78 11.53 25.36
CA LEU A 763 -55.60 10.72 25.48
C LEU A 763 -54.60 11.42 26.43
N ASP A 764 -54.13 10.73 27.46
CA ASP A 764 -53.12 11.28 28.35
C ASP A 764 -51.78 11.43 27.59
N LEU A 765 -51.61 12.61 26.96
CA LEU A 765 -50.47 12.96 26.15
C LEU A 765 -49.13 12.78 26.89
N ASN A 766 -49.14 13.10 28.22
CA ASN A 766 -47.93 12.99 29.03
C ASN A 766 -47.51 11.55 29.22
N PHE A 767 -48.45 10.63 29.33
CA PHE A 767 -48.18 9.20 29.45
C PHE A 767 -47.51 8.64 28.15
N TYR A 768 -48.11 8.88 26.99
CA TYR A 768 -47.56 8.39 25.71
C TYR A 768 -46.21 9.01 25.37
N LEU A 769 -46.06 10.31 25.59
CA LEU A 769 -44.81 11.03 25.38
C LEU A 769 -43.71 10.60 26.36
N GLY A 770 -44.08 10.34 27.63
CA GLY A 770 -43.17 9.86 28.66
C GLY A 770 -42.57 8.48 28.36
N ILE A 771 -43.41 7.53 27.92
CA ILE A 771 -42.93 6.20 27.49
C ILE A 771 -42.05 6.32 26.26
N TYR A 772 -42.44 7.15 25.27
CA TYR A 772 -41.63 7.35 24.05
C TYR A 772 -40.26 7.95 24.38
N ALA A 773 -40.19 8.93 25.26
CA ALA A 773 -38.95 9.51 25.77
C ALA A 773 -38.12 8.47 26.53
N GLY A 774 -38.71 7.67 27.38
CA GLY A 774 -38.02 6.60 28.10
C GLY A 774 -37.42 5.54 27.20
N LEU A 775 -38.15 5.10 26.16
CA LEU A 775 -37.63 4.17 25.14
C LEU A 775 -36.49 4.79 24.31
N THR A 776 -36.57 6.09 23.99
CA THR A 776 -35.51 6.79 23.29
C THR A 776 -34.22 6.85 24.13
N VAL A 777 -34.32 7.19 25.41
CA VAL A 777 -33.19 7.19 26.36
C VAL A 777 -32.62 5.78 26.53
N ALA A 778 -33.45 4.76 26.64
CA ALA A 778 -33.02 3.37 26.74
C ALA A 778 -32.26 2.93 25.49
N THR A 779 -32.76 3.28 24.30
CA THR A 779 -32.05 3.01 23.00
C THR A 779 -30.69 3.67 22.95
N ILE A 780 -30.57 4.93 23.41
CA ILE A 780 -29.29 5.65 23.47
C ILE A 780 -28.32 4.93 24.41
N LEU A 781 -28.75 4.65 25.65
CA LEU A 781 -27.89 4.04 26.66
C LEU A 781 -27.41 2.64 26.24
N PHE A 782 -28.34 1.78 25.83
CA PHE A 782 -27.97 0.42 25.41
C PHE A 782 -27.12 0.42 24.15
N GLY A 783 -27.36 1.31 23.18
CA GLY A 783 -26.53 1.47 21.97
C GLY A 783 -25.10 1.89 22.29
N ILE A 784 -24.89 2.83 23.20
CA ILE A 784 -23.55 3.26 23.64
C ILE A 784 -22.84 2.14 24.39
N ILE A 785 -23.49 1.53 25.39
CA ILE A 785 -22.89 0.45 26.20
C ILE A 785 -22.50 -0.72 25.32
N ARG A 786 -23.39 -1.15 24.41
CA ARG A 786 -23.10 -2.22 23.43
C ARG A 786 -21.85 -1.93 22.66
N SER A 787 -21.76 -0.75 22.02
CA SER A 787 -20.64 -0.39 21.16
C SER A 787 -19.31 -0.34 21.91
N LEU A 788 -19.29 0.22 23.12
CA LEU A 788 -18.09 0.29 23.95
C LEU A 788 -17.63 -1.09 24.41
N LEU A 789 -18.56 -1.97 24.85
CA LEU A 789 -18.23 -3.32 25.28
C LEU A 789 -17.66 -4.19 24.15
N VAL A 790 -18.22 -4.10 22.93
CA VAL A 790 -17.72 -4.84 21.77
C VAL A 790 -16.26 -4.46 21.52
N PHE A 791 -15.95 -3.18 21.42
CA PHE A 791 -14.57 -2.75 21.16
C PHE A 791 -13.61 -3.13 22.28
N GLN A 792 -14.03 -3.04 23.54
CA GLN A 792 -13.23 -3.44 24.68
C GLN A 792 -12.84 -4.93 24.60
N VAL A 793 -13.82 -5.81 24.35
CA VAL A 793 -13.57 -7.26 24.24
C VAL A 793 -12.63 -7.57 23.08
N LEU A 794 -12.87 -6.98 21.91
CA LEU A 794 -12.11 -7.30 20.71
C LEU A 794 -10.65 -6.78 20.77
N VAL A 795 -10.43 -5.58 21.32
CA VAL A 795 -9.07 -5.03 21.51
C VAL A 795 -8.29 -5.84 22.55
N ASN A 796 -8.93 -6.27 23.63
CA ASN A 796 -8.30 -7.14 24.63
C ASN A 796 -7.95 -8.51 24.02
N SER A 797 -8.78 -9.05 23.12
CA SER A 797 -8.47 -10.27 22.37
C SER A 797 -7.19 -10.10 21.53
N GLY A 798 -7.07 -8.99 20.79
CA GLY A 798 -5.88 -8.66 20.01
C GLY A 798 -4.62 -8.57 20.87
N GLN A 799 -4.70 -7.95 22.06
CA GLN A 799 -3.58 -7.87 22.99
C GLN A 799 -3.15 -9.25 23.50
N THR A 800 -4.11 -10.06 23.95
CA THR A 800 -3.83 -11.40 24.48
C THR A 800 -3.23 -12.32 23.44
N LEU A 801 -3.75 -12.27 22.20
CA LEU A 801 -3.23 -13.07 21.09
C LEU A 801 -1.82 -12.64 20.68
N HIS A 802 -1.57 -11.34 20.61
CA HIS A 802 -0.23 -10.82 20.35
C HIS A 802 0.78 -11.32 21.39
N ASN A 803 0.45 -11.23 22.68
CA ASN A 803 1.34 -11.63 23.75
C ASN A 803 1.62 -13.14 23.73
N LYS A 804 0.59 -13.96 23.50
CA LYS A 804 0.74 -15.43 23.36
C LYS A 804 1.60 -15.80 22.15
N MET A 805 1.39 -15.12 21.01
CA MET A 805 2.18 -15.34 19.79
C MET A 805 3.65 -14.97 20.02
N PHE A 806 3.90 -13.83 20.67
CA PHE A 806 5.26 -13.40 20.97
C PHE A 806 5.99 -14.34 21.94
N GLN A 807 5.32 -14.80 22.99
CA GLN A 807 5.87 -15.82 23.90
C GLN A 807 6.18 -17.14 23.19
N SER A 808 5.35 -17.56 22.23
CA SER A 808 5.59 -18.74 21.43
C SER A 808 6.84 -18.61 20.57
N ILE A 809 7.05 -17.42 19.94
CA ILE A 809 8.25 -17.13 19.16
C ILE A 809 9.52 -17.14 20.03
N LEU A 810 9.47 -16.53 21.20
CA LEU A 810 10.63 -16.55 22.12
C LEU A 810 11.01 -17.97 22.56
N ARG A 811 10.04 -18.91 22.66
CA ARG A 811 10.28 -20.32 23.00
C ARG A 811 10.69 -21.18 21.81
N ALA A 812 10.52 -20.68 20.58
CA ALA A 812 10.84 -21.46 19.38
C ALA A 812 12.33 -21.80 19.31
N PRO A 813 12.76 -23.00 18.83
CA PRO A 813 14.16 -23.33 18.66
C PRO A 813 14.82 -22.48 17.58
N VAL A 814 16.16 -22.35 17.62
CA VAL A 814 16.94 -21.56 16.65
C VAL A 814 16.68 -22.02 15.21
N LEU A 815 16.53 -23.33 14.99
CA LEU A 815 16.23 -23.91 13.69
C LEU A 815 14.93 -23.34 13.05
N PHE A 816 13.97 -22.91 13.87
CA PHE A 816 12.75 -22.25 13.39
C PHE A 816 13.07 -20.94 12.64
N PHE A 817 14.01 -20.13 13.16
CA PHE A 817 14.43 -18.87 12.55
C PHE A 817 15.29 -19.07 11.31
N ASP A 818 16.03 -20.16 11.21
CA ASP A 818 16.80 -20.51 10.04
C ASP A 818 15.90 -20.97 8.87
N ARG A 819 14.78 -21.63 9.18
CA ARG A 819 13.81 -22.11 8.18
C ARG A 819 12.74 -21.10 7.78
N ASN A 820 12.49 -20.08 8.59
CA ASN A 820 11.44 -19.10 8.34
C ASN A 820 12.05 -17.70 8.13
N PRO A 821 11.76 -17.06 6.98
CA PRO A 821 12.22 -15.69 6.72
C PRO A 821 11.72 -14.71 7.79
N ILE A 822 12.61 -13.83 8.26
CA ILE A 822 12.30 -12.81 9.27
C ILE A 822 11.08 -11.96 8.84
N GLY A 823 11.01 -11.62 7.56
CA GLY A 823 9.90 -10.85 6.99
C GLY A 823 8.54 -11.53 7.15
N ARG A 824 8.48 -12.88 7.05
CA ARG A 824 7.25 -13.66 7.27
C ARG A 824 6.77 -13.53 8.71
N ILE A 825 7.69 -13.68 9.68
CA ILE A 825 7.38 -13.55 11.11
C ILE A 825 6.92 -12.11 11.43
N LEU A 826 7.64 -11.11 10.92
CA LEU A 826 7.28 -9.70 11.13
C LEU A 826 5.93 -9.33 10.52
N ASN A 827 5.58 -9.90 9.37
CA ASN A 827 4.28 -9.65 8.73
C ASN A 827 3.12 -10.09 9.62
N ARG A 828 3.27 -11.19 10.39
CA ARG A 828 2.27 -11.63 11.39
C ARG A 828 2.08 -10.59 12.50
N PHE A 829 3.16 -9.98 12.98
CA PHE A 829 3.10 -8.97 14.04
C PHE A 829 2.73 -7.56 13.57
N SER A 830 2.92 -7.24 12.30
CA SER A 830 2.56 -5.94 11.74
C SER A 830 1.17 -5.97 11.10
N LYS A 831 1.00 -6.75 10.03
CA LYS A 831 -0.21 -6.71 9.20
C LYS A 831 -1.35 -7.51 9.82
N ASP A 832 -1.11 -8.76 10.24
CA ASP A 832 -2.17 -9.61 10.77
C ASP A 832 -2.69 -9.08 12.12
N ILE A 833 -1.79 -8.66 13.01
CA ILE A 833 -2.19 -8.00 14.27
C ILE A 833 -2.88 -6.66 14.00
N GLY A 834 -2.42 -5.87 13.01
CA GLY A 834 -3.09 -4.64 12.62
C GLY A 834 -4.55 -4.88 12.15
N HIS A 835 -4.81 -5.95 11.43
CA HIS A 835 -6.16 -6.36 11.05
C HIS A 835 -7.02 -6.76 12.25
N LEU A 836 -6.43 -7.45 13.24
CA LEU A 836 -7.12 -7.83 14.49
C LEU A 836 -7.46 -6.61 15.36
N ASP A 837 -6.62 -5.59 15.36
CA ASP A 837 -6.80 -4.39 16.19
C ASP A 837 -7.77 -3.38 15.57
N ASP A 838 -7.75 -3.21 14.23
CA ASP A 838 -8.46 -2.14 13.53
C ASP A 838 -9.65 -2.63 12.70
N LEU A 839 -9.43 -3.62 11.82
CA LEU A 839 -10.41 -4.02 10.80
C LEU A 839 -11.46 -4.96 11.37
N LEU A 840 -11.05 -5.98 12.11
CA LEU A 840 -11.95 -7.00 12.62
C LEU A 840 -13.00 -6.46 13.62
N PRO A 841 -12.63 -5.56 14.57
CA PRO A 841 -13.62 -4.95 15.46
C PRO A 841 -14.70 -4.16 14.73
N LEU A 842 -14.30 -3.40 13.71
CA LEU A 842 -15.23 -2.61 12.90
C LEU A 842 -16.19 -3.53 12.12
N THR A 843 -15.63 -4.48 11.37
CA THR A 843 -16.41 -5.40 10.53
C THR A 843 -17.35 -6.27 11.36
N PHE A 844 -16.91 -6.68 12.55
CA PHE A 844 -17.76 -7.46 13.45
C PHE A 844 -18.96 -6.66 14.00
N LEU A 845 -18.70 -5.40 14.37
CA LEU A 845 -19.78 -4.51 14.81
C LEU A 845 -20.76 -4.20 13.69
N ASP A 846 -20.26 -3.92 12.47
CA ASP A 846 -21.08 -3.72 11.28
C ASP A 846 -21.96 -4.95 11.00
N PHE A 847 -21.38 -6.15 11.10
CA PHE A 847 -22.13 -7.41 10.91
C PHE A 847 -23.26 -7.59 11.96
N VAL A 848 -23.02 -7.23 13.21
CA VAL A 848 -24.01 -7.35 14.28
C VAL A 848 -25.07 -6.24 14.20
N GLN A 849 -24.77 -5.11 13.54
CA GLN A 849 -25.70 -3.97 13.41
C GLN A 849 -26.48 -3.98 12.09
N LEU A 850 -26.06 -4.80 11.11
CA LEU A 850 -26.80 -4.95 9.86
C LEU A 850 -28.07 -5.76 10.11
N ASP A 851 -29.19 -5.06 10.12
CA ASP A 851 -30.56 -5.57 10.00
C ASP A 851 -31.11 -5.25 8.62
#